data_1b1bc0bd8b5bd6c69cc4a88242cb2269
#
_entry.id   1b1bc0bd8b5bd6c69cc4a88242cb2269
#
_cell.length_a   1.000
_cell.length_b   1.000
_cell.length_c   1.000
_cell.angle_alpha   90.00
_cell.angle_beta   90.00
_cell.angle_gamma   90.00
#
_symmetry.space_group_name_H-M   'P 1'
#
loop_
_entity.id
_entity.type
_entity.pdbx_description
1 polymer ?
#
loop_
_entity_poly.entity_id
_entity_poly.type
_entity_poly.pdbx_seq_one_letter_code
_entity_poly.pdbx_strand_id
1 'polypeptide(L)'
;MRTKKQIRQEMKLQKIKQKQKRIKRELKNEKSKTHKNNIFSFLDIFCKKPVPTTAQQTIPYQELFSDGICKLENGRYSKTIQFYDINYQLAQNEDKTLIFENYCDFLNYFDSSIQFQLSFLNQSIDISEYQKSIEIPEQQDDFNGIRKEYVAMLKNQLSKGNNGLIKTKYITFSIEAETLKVAKPRLERIEADILSNFKVLGVKAQPLNGKERLHILHSLFHAQDEQKFIFSWKDIVETGMTTKDFIAPDSFNFQYKNKFQIGKTYGVVSFLHITASELTDRMLADFLDLDSNIVVSIHIQSVDQAVAIKRIKRKLSDINKMKLEEQKKAVMSGYDMDILSPDIVTYGEQAQSLLEDLQNRNERMFLVTVLVMNTAETKQKLSTDLFQAQGIAQKYNCSLRPLDYQQEQALMSSLPLAQNQIEIQRVLTTSSTAIFVPFTTQELFQEGEALYYGLNALSNNLIMADRKRLKNPNGLILGTPGSGKSFSAKREITNAFLLTNDDIAIVDPESEYFPLVSRLGGQVVKISPSSNHYINPMNINLNYSEDDNPLSLKSDFILSLCELIVGGKEGLQPVEKTIIDRCVRMIYQNYMIEPIQSNMPILGDLYDSMREQKEPEAQHLATALEIYVNGSLNIFNHRTNVDIRNRLVCYDIKELGKQLKKIGMLIIQDQVWGRVTENRATHKSTRFYIDEMHLLLKEEQTSAYTVEIWKRFRKWGGIPTGLTQNVKDLLASREIANIFENSDFIYMLNQAQGDRQILAKQLNISPHQLSYVTNTNAGEGLIFYGNVIIPFVDHFPKDTELYSIMTTKLEDLAQYDRKV
;
A
#
# COMPACT_ATOMS: atom_id res chain seq x y z
N MET A 1 -12.52 42.90 90.28
CA MET A 1 -11.84 43.33 89.04
C MET A 1 -11.22 42.11 88.30
N ARG A 2 -11.71 41.67 87.18
CA ARG A 2 -11.10 40.56 86.44
C ARG A 2 -9.85 41.10 85.72
N THR A 3 -8.74 40.38 85.88
CA THR A 3 -7.44 40.81 85.37
C THR A 3 -7.42 40.72 83.84
N LYS A 4 -6.72 41.65 83.11
CA LYS A 4 -6.57 41.70 81.63
C LYS A 4 -6.16 40.34 81.04
N LYS A 5 -5.52 39.47 81.78
CA LYS A 5 -5.08 38.12 81.38
C LYS A 5 -6.21 37.15 81.34
N GLN A 6 -7.20 37.26 82.27
CA GLN A 6 -8.42 36.41 82.20
C GLN A 6 -9.36 36.73 81.04
N ILE A 7 -9.50 38.05 80.77
CA ILE A 7 -10.33 38.50 79.60
C ILE A 7 -9.68 38.02 78.26
N ARG A 8 -8.37 38.04 78.14
CA ARG A 8 -7.65 37.51 76.98
C ARG A 8 -7.81 35.99 76.81
N GLN A 9 -7.84 35.23 77.92
CA GLN A 9 -8.03 33.79 77.90
C GLN A 9 -9.50 33.42 77.50
N GLU A 10 -10.45 34.18 78.04
CA GLU A 10 -11.89 33.98 77.67
C GLU A 10 -12.11 34.34 76.19
N MET A 11 -11.52 35.42 75.69
CA MET A 11 -11.61 35.74 74.25
C MET A 11 -10.93 34.70 73.32
N LYS A 12 -9.81 34.11 73.76
CA LYS A 12 -9.20 32.98 73.04
C LYS A 12 -10.05 31.72 73.06
N LEU A 13 -10.69 31.42 74.22
CA LEU A 13 -11.61 30.28 74.34
C LEU A 13 -12.86 30.45 73.49
N GLN A 14 -13.39 31.70 73.44
CA GLN A 14 -14.53 32.01 72.59
C GLN A 14 -14.16 31.89 71.08
N LYS A 15 -13.00 32.39 70.67
CA LYS A 15 -12.50 32.17 69.28
C LYS A 15 -12.32 30.70 68.89
N ILE A 16 -11.79 29.90 69.80
CA ILE A 16 -11.63 28.46 69.62
C ILE A 16 -12.99 27.75 69.50
N LYS A 17 -13.95 28.10 70.39
CA LYS A 17 -15.33 27.58 70.30
C LYS A 17 -16.09 28.00 69.03
N GLN A 18 -15.86 29.22 68.55
CA GLN A 18 -16.42 29.67 67.26
C GLN A 18 -15.78 28.94 66.06
N LYS A 19 -14.45 28.71 66.11
CA LYS A 19 -13.75 27.95 65.10
C LYS A 19 -14.16 26.47 65.06
N GLN A 20 -14.40 25.85 66.25
CA GLN A 20 -14.92 24.49 66.34
C GLN A 20 -16.37 24.38 65.85
N LYS A 21 -17.22 25.38 66.12
CA LYS A 21 -18.58 25.45 65.61
C LYS A 21 -18.60 25.58 64.07
N ARG A 22 -17.64 26.35 63.51
CA ARG A 22 -17.52 26.51 62.03
C ARG A 22 -17.07 25.21 61.37
N ILE A 23 -16.05 24.55 61.91
CA ILE A 23 -15.56 23.25 61.44
C ILE A 23 -16.67 22.16 61.54
N LYS A 24 -17.43 22.15 62.65
CA LYS A 24 -18.59 21.24 62.76
C LYS A 24 -19.69 21.52 61.75
N ARG A 25 -19.91 22.78 61.36
CA ARG A 25 -20.85 23.15 60.31
C ARG A 25 -20.34 22.74 58.90
N GLU A 26 -19.05 22.95 58.63
CA GLU A 26 -18.39 22.53 57.39
C GLU A 26 -18.36 21.01 57.25
N LEU A 27 -18.04 20.27 58.26
CA LEU A 27 -18.14 18.80 58.33
C LEU A 27 -19.58 18.25 58.18
N LYS A 28 -20.56 18.99 58.70
CA LYS A 28 -21.96 18.59 58.55
C LYS A 28 -22.48 18.87 57.12
N ASN A 29 -21.99 19.94 56.49
CA ASN A 29 -22.27 20.23 55.10
C ASN A 29 -21.55 19.28 54.10
N GLU A 30 -20.32 18.85 54.40
CA GLU A 30 -19.64 17.81 53.61
C GLU A 30 -20.30 16.44 53.78
N LYS A 31 -20.71 16.04 55.01
CA LYS A 31 -21.49 14.81 55.21
C LYS A 31 -22.86 14.85 54.55
N SER A 32 -23.50 16.03 54.43
CA SER A 32 -24.76 16.13 53.70
C SER A 32 -24.58 16.13 52.18
N LYS A 33 -23.43 16.59 51.68
CA LYS A 33 -23.07 16.49 50.23
C LYS A 33 -22.69 15.03 49.88
N THR A 34 -21.96 14.34 50.73
CA THR A 34 -21.63 12.90 50.52
C THR A 34 -22.86 12.00 50.65
N HIS A 35 -23.79 12.34 51.55
CA HIS A 35 -25.05 11.60 51.64
C HIS A 35 -26.03 11.90 50.46
N LYS A 36 -26.05 13.15 49.94
CA LYS A 36 -26.81 13.46 48.74
C LYS A 36 -26.23 12.73 47.48
N ASN A 37 -24.92 12.69 47.33
CA ASN A 37 -24.32 11.97 46.22
C ASN A 37 -24.56 10.46 46.30
N ASN A 38 -24.57 9.85 47.51
CA ASN A 38 -24.91 8.45 47.66
C ASN A 38 -26.41 8.14 47.49
N ILE A 39 -27.31 9.09 47.82
CA ILE A 39 -28.77 8.92 47.58
C ILE A 39 -29.04 9.09 46.06
N PHE A 40 -28.35 10.02 45.36
CA PHE A 40 -28.46 10.13 43.90
C PHE A 40 -27.88 8.90 43.17
N SER A 41 -26.77 8.34 43.62
CA SER A 41 -26.25 7.10 43.04
C SER A 41 -27.17 5.90 43.32
N PHE A 42 -27.89 5.88 44.42
CA PHE A 42 -28.87 4.82 44.75
C PHE A 42 -30.19 5.01 43.97
N LEU A 43 -30.58 6.26 43.64
CA LEU A 43 -31.71 6.54 42.74
C LEU A 43 -31.39 6.31 41.25
N ASP A 44 -30.14 6.50 40.84
CA ASP A 44 -29.70 6.12 39.49
C ASP A 44 -29.75 4.59 39.24
N ILE A 45 -29.65 3.76 40.28
CA ILE A 45 -29.84 2.31 40.19
C ILE A 45 -31.33 1.95 39.93
N PHE A 46 -32.26 2.82 40.31
CA PHE A 46 -33.70 2.61 40.06
C PHE A 46 -34.22 3.35 38.82
N CYS A 47 -33.48 4.27 38.23
CA CYS A 47 -33.76 4.80 36.89
C CYS A 47 -33.25 3.77 35.85
N LYS A 48 -34.01 2.64 35.70
CA LYS A 48 -33.80 1.73 34.56
C LYS A 48 -33.89 2.59 33.30
N LYS A 49 -32.79 2.73 32.56
CA LYS A 49 -32.88 3.23 31.19
C LYS A 49 -33.97 2.40 30.51
N PRO A 50 -34.89 3.00 29.77
CA PRO A 50 -35.91 2.24 29.05
C PRO A 50 -35.18 1.19 28.18
N VAL A 51 -35.62 -0.06 28.31
CA VAL A 51 -35.07 -1.16 27.53
C VAL A 51 -35.33 -0.85 26.04
N PRO A 52 -34.29 -0.84 25.15
CA PRO A 52 -34.52 -0.60 23.75
C PRO A 52 -35.56 -1.57 23.19
N THR A 53 -36.57 -1.06 22.52
CA THR A 53 -37.66 -1.86 21.93
C THR A 53 -37.48 -2.06 20.43
N THR A 54 -36.58 -1.28 19.79
CA THR A 54 -36.25 -1.37 18.37
C THR A 54 -34.74 -1.49 18.15
N ALA A 55 -34.35 -2.01 16.99
CA ALA A 55 -32.94 -2.11 16.61
C ALA A 55 -32.25 -0.73 16.56
N GLN A 56 -32.95 0.30 16.08
CA GLN A 56 -32.44 1.68 16.03
C GLN A 56 -32.10 2.22 17.42
N GLN A 57 -32.93 1.91 18.43
CA GLN A 57 -32.69 2.35 19.81
C GLN A 57 -31.50 1.67 20.47
N THR A 58 -31.12 0.48 20.00
CA THR A 58 -29.94 -0.26 20.51
C THR A 58 -28.64 0.37 20.04
N ILE A 59 -28.62 1.04 18.86
CA ILE A 59 -27.39 1.63 18.29
C ILE A 59 -26.99 2.88 19.09
N PRO A 60 -25.74 2.96 19.65
CA PRO A 60 -25.38 3.88 20.73
C PRO A 60 -24.93 5.28 20.24
N TYR A 61 -25.59 5.88 19.25
CA TYR A 61 -25.37 7.30 18.91
C TYR A 61 -26.70 8.03 18.79
N GLN A 62 -26.68 9.35 18.96
CA GLN A 62 -27.88 10.20 18.82
C GLN A 62 -28.07 10.68 17.40
N GLU A 63 -27.04 11.31 16.84
CA GLU A 63 -27.06 11.95 15.52
C GLU A 63 -25.73 11.75 14.81
N LEU A 64 -25.77 11.59 13.50
CA LEU A 64 -24.60 11.57 12.64
C LEU A 64 -24.79 12.64 11.56
N PHE A 65 -23.79 13.52 11.43
CA PHE A 65 -23.81 14.69 10.55
C PHE A 65 -23.08 14.41 9.22
N SER A 66 -23.38 15.21 8.20
CA SER A 66 -22.80 15.07 6.86
C SER A 66 -21.27 15.21 6.80
N ASP A 67 -20.71 16.01 7.70
CA ASP A 67 -19.26 16.23 7.85
C ASP A 67 -18.53 15.12 8.64
N GLY A 68 -19.23 14.02 8.91
CA GLY A 68 -18.69 12.87 9.62
C GLY A 68 -18.62 12.99 11.14
N ILE A 69 -19.10 14.08 11.74
CA ILE A 69 -19.21 14.17 13.20
C ILE A 69 -20.38 13.31 13.67
N CYS A 70 -20.17 12.52 14.70
CA CYS A 70 -21.19 11.70 15.34
C CYS A 70 -21.38 12.09 16.81
N LYS A 71 -22.61 12.41 17.20
CA LYS A 71 -23.00 12.68 18.58
C LYS A 71 -23.40 11.38 19.26
N LEU A 72 -22.66 10.99 20.28
CA LEU A 72 -22.88 9.77 21.07
C LEU A 72 -23.91 10.00 22.19
N GLU A 73 -24.47 8.89 22.70
CA GLU A 73 -25.47 8.96 23.80
C GLU A 73 -24.91 9.52 25.11
N ASN A 74 -23.60 9.35 25.36
CA ASN A 74 -22.91 9.85 26.55
C ASN A 74 -22.51 11.32 26.49
N GLY A 75 -23.00 12.10 25.51
CA GLY A 75 -22.70 13.51 25.34
C GLY A 75 -21.33 13.79 24.72
N ARG A 76 -20.64 12.78 24.21
CA ARG A 76 -19.37 12.90 23.47
C ARG A 76 -19.65 13.07 21.98
N TYR A 77 -18.68 13.65 21.28
CA TYR A 77 -18.68 13.78 19.83
C TYR A 77 -17.47 13.07 19.26
N SER A 78 -17.66 12.28 18.19
CA SER A 78 -16.59 11.50 17.56
C SER A 78 -16.43 11.81 16.08
N LYS A 79 -15.20 11.64 15.58
CA LYS A 79 -14.84 11.59 14.15
C LYS A 79 -14.02 10.36 13.84
N THR A 80 -14.02 9.94 12.58
CA THR A 80 -13.30 8.73 12.12
C THR A 80 -12.41 9.07 10.94
N ILE A 81 -11.19 8.55 10.95
CA ILE A 81 -10.21 8.64 9.88
C ILE A 81 -9.90 7.22 9.42
N GLN A 82 -9.95 6.97 8.12
CA GLN A 82 -9.43 5.75 7.52
C GLN A 82 -7.94 5.93 7.28
N PHE A 83 -7.14 4.91 7.60
CA PHE A 83 -5.71 4.91 7.31
C PHE A 83 -5.29 3.61 6.63
N TYR A 84 -4.16 3.70 5.91
CA TYR A 84 -3.67 2.61 5.06
C TYR A 84 -2.38 2.03 5.61
N ASP A 85 -1.99 0.87 5.09
CA ASP A 85 -0.78 0.19 5.51
C ASP A 85 0.49 0.84 4.97
N ILE A 86 1.55 0.66 5.74
CA ILE A 86 2.94 0.85 5.32
C ILE A 86 3.68 -0.48 5.45
N ASN A 87 4.83 -0.57 4.80
CA ASN A 87 5.64 -1.77 4.80
C ASN A 87 6.41 -1.96 6.13
N TYR A 88 5.70 -2.25 7.22
CA TYR A 88 6.29 -2.44 8.53
C TYR A 88 6.90 -3.84 8.69
N GLN A 89 6.13 -4.90 8.38
CA GLN A 89 6.59 -6.27 8.66
C GLN A 89 7.81 -6.70 7.85
N LEU A 90 7.94 -6.20 6.64
CA LEU A 90 9.03 -6.50 5.73
C LEU A 90 10.16 -5.45 5.76
N ALA A 91 10.04 -4.38 6.55
CA ALA A 91 11.03 -3.32 6.67
C ALA A 91 12.32 -3.82 7.33
N GLN A 92 13.41 -3.06 7.14
CA GLN A 92 14.66 -3.29 7.88
C GLN A 92 14.48 -3.02 9.38
N ASN A 93 15.31 -3.61 10.21
CA ASN A 93 15.18 -3.46 11.67
C ASN A 93 15.31 -1.99 12.13
N GLU A 94 16.16 -1.22 11.47
CA GLU A 94 16.35 0.22 11.73
C GLU A 94 15.07 1.00 11.39
N ASP A 95 14.48 0.73 10.24
CA ASP A 95 13.20 1.35 9.82
C ASP A 95 12.04 0.93 10.74
N LYS A 96 11.99 -0.35 11.15
CA LYS A 96 11.01 -0.83 12.13
C LYS A 96 11.12 -0.08 13.46
N THR A 97 12.33 0.11 13.94
CA THR A 97 12.58 0.85 15.19
C THR A 97 12.10 2.30 15.05
N LEU A 98 12.44 2.96 13.95
CA LEU A 98 12.02 4.34 13.68
C LEU A 98 10.49 4.48 13.58
N ILE A 99 9.82 3.55 12.86
CA ILE A 99 8.36 3.52 12.76
C ILE A 99 7.75 3.30 14.15
N PHE A 100 8.31 2.39 14.95
CA PHE A 100 7.83 2.10 16.30
C PHE A 100 7.98 3.31 17.24
N GLU A 101 9.13 4.00 17.22
CA GLU A 101 9.35 5.22 17.99
C GLU A 101 8.38 6.34 17.58
N ASN A 102 8.23 6.60 16.29
CA ASN A 102 7.26 7.58 15.79
C ASN A 102 5.82 7.20 16.17
N TYR A 103 5.49 5.91 16.22
CA TYR A 103 4.18 5.44 16.68
C TYR A 103 3.99 5.62 18.19
N CYS A 104 5.02 5.45 19.00
CA CYS A 104 5.00 5.82 20.42
C CYS A 104 4.72 7.31 20.61
N ASP A 105 5.38 8.17 19.84
CA ASP A 105 5.14 9.62 19.89
C ASP A 105 3.73 9.98 19.44
N PHE A 106 3.19 9.29 18.42
CA PHE A 106 1.80 9.43 18.01
C PHE A 106 0.83 9.06 19.14
N LEU A 107 1.06 7.97 19.87
CA LEU A 107 0.22 7.61 21.02
C LEU A 107 0.32 8.66 22.13
N ASN A 108 1.49 9.21 22.35
CA ASN A 108 1.74 10.26 23.35
C ASN A 108 1.09 11.62 22.98
N TYR A 109 0.61 11.81 21.75
CA TYR A 109 -0.17 12.98 21.39
C TYR A 109 -1.50 13.04 22.16
N PHE A 110 -2.17 11.91 22.41
CA PHE A 110 -3.50 11.85 23.01
C PHE A 110 -3.43 12.09 24.52
N ASP A 111 -4.08 13.14 24.98
CA ASP A 111 -4.25 13.42 26.40
C ASP A 111 -5.48 12.70 27.00
N SER A 112 -5.70 12.84 28.31
CA SER A 112 -6.81 12.18 29.01
C SER A 112 -8.20 12.67 28.61
N SER A 113 -8.33 13.78 27.89
CA SER A 113 -9.62 14.33 27.40
C SER A 113 -10.08 13.66 26.11
N ILE A 114 -9.16 13.05 25.37
CA ILE A 114 -9.41 12.38 24.10
C ILE A 114 -9.44 10.86 24.31
N GLN A 115 -10.58 10.24 23.99
CA GLN A 115 -10.65 8.78 23.89
C GLN A 115 -10.55 8.40 22.43
N PHE A 116 -9.79 7.39 22.10
CA PHE A 116 -9.70 6.91 20.74
C PHE A 116 -9.76 5.40 20.65
N GLN A 117 -10.16 4.92 19.50
CA GLN A 117 -10.37 3.52 19.16
C GLN A 117 -9.68 3.24 17.84
N LEU A 118 -8.85 2.22 17.79
CA LEU A 118 -8.37 1.62 16.56
C LEU A 118 -9.32 0.47 16.21
N SER A 119 -9.84 0.49 14.99
CA SER A 119 -10.76 -0.55 14.50
C SER A 119 -10.18 -1.17 13.23
N PHE A 120 -10.02 -2.47 13.25
CA PHE A 120 -9.52 -3.28 12.14
C PHE A 120 -10.64 -4.22 11.72
N LEU A 121 -11.10 -4.03 10.49
CA LEU A 121 -12.19 -4.82 9.92
C LEU A 121 -11.62 -5.71 8.82
N ASN A 122 -11.77 -7.01 8.98
CA ASN A 122 -11.53 -8.00 7.94
C ASN A 122 -12.91 -8.59 7.59
N GLN A 123 -13.49 -8.12 6.49
CA GLN A 123 -14.86 -8.47 6.11
C GLN A 123 -14.91 -8.91 4.65
N SER A 124 -15.77 -9.90 4.36
CA SER A 124 -16.09 -10.22 2.97
C SER A 124 -16.81 -9.04 2.33
N ILE A 125 -16.28 -8.58 1.22
CA ILE A 125 -16.97 -7.61 0.38
C ILE A 125 -18.05 -8.34 -0.43
N ASP A 126 -19.08 -7.59 -0.78
CA ASP A 126 -20.00 -8.03 -1.84
C ASP A 126 -19.15 -8.37 -3.09
N ILE A 127 -18.95 -9.68 -3.27
CA ILE A 127 -18.18 -10.24 -4.39
C ILE A 127 -18.67 -9.66 -5.70
N SER A 128 -19.95 -9.26 -5.79
CA SER A 128 -20.56 -8.68 -6.98
C SER A 128 -20.05 -7.27 -7.32
N GLU A 129 -19.77 -6.41 -6.32
CA GLU A 129 -19.17 -5.08 -6.56
C GLU A 129 -17.68 -5.21 -6.93
N TYR A 130 -16.96 -6.07 -6.22
CA TYR A 130 -15.56 -6.34 -6.52
C TYR A 130 -15.39 -7.02 -7.89
N GLN A 131 -16.30 -7.94 -8.26
CA GLN A 131 -16.33 -8.55 -9.59
C GLN A 131 -16.59 -7.52 -10.69
N LYS A 132 -17.38 -6.47 -10.43
CA LYS A 132 -17.59 -5.38 -11.41
C LYS A 132 -16.32 -4.56 -11.64
N SER A 133 -15.49 -4.36 -10.61
CA SER A 133 -14.23 -3.60 -10.74
C SER A 133 -13.19 -4.33 -11.59
N ILE A 134 -13.29 -5.66 -11.74
CA ILE A 134 -12.44 -6.49 -12.60
C ILE A 134 -13.11 -6.88 -13.93
N GLU A 135 -14.37 -6.50 -14.16
CA GLU A 135 -15.06 -6.74 -15.43
C GLU A 135 -14.51 -5.83 -16.53
N ILE A 136 -14.18 -6.43 -17.66
CA ILE A 136 -13.75 -5.72 -18.84
C ILE A 136 -14.95 -5.61 -19.79
N PRO A 137 -15.35 -4.39 -20.17
CA PRO A 137 -16.45 -4.21 -21.11
C PRO A 137 -16.10 -4.81 -22.48
N GLU A 138 -17.09 -5.36 -23.15
CA GLU A 138 -16.93 -5.84 -24.52
C GLU A 138 -16.58 -4.66 -25.44
N GLN A 139 -15.64 -4.89 -26.35
CA GLN A 139 -15.22 -3.92 -27.37
C GLN A 139 -15.60 -4.41 -28.76
N GLN A 140 -15.59 -3.50 -29.73
CA GLN A 140 -15.90 -3.83 -31.15
C GLN A 140 -14.66 -4.41 -31.85
N ASP A 141 -14.13 -5.51 -31.32
CA ASP A 141 -13.00 -6.25 -31.90
C ASP A 141 -13.16 -7.77 -31.67
N ASP A 142 -12.27 -8.56 -32.24
CA ASP A 142 -12.32 -10.03 -32.20
C ASP A 142 -11.78 -10.64 -30.88
N PHE A 143 -11.44 -9.82 -29.87
CA PHE A 143 -10.75 -10.27 -28.65
C PHE A 143 -11.67 -10.45 -27.44
N ASN A 144 -12.99 -10.32 -27.63
CA ASN A 144 -13.94 -10.47 -26.51
C ASN A 144 -13.93 -11.87 -25.90
N GLY A 145 -13.59 -12.91 -26.66
CA GLY A 145 -13.39 -14.26 -26.14
C GLY A 145 -12.24 -14.31 -25.13
N ILE A 146 -11.11 -13.72 -25.47
CA ILE A 146 -9.92 -13.65 -24.61
C ILE A 146 -10.19 -12.75 -23.37
N ARG A 147 -10.95 -11.64 -23.52
CA ARG A 147 -11.36 -10.81 -22.38
C ARG A 147 -12.21 -11.60 -21.39
N LYS A 148 -13.16 -12.39 -21.87
CA LYS A 148 -14.01 -13.24 -21.02
C LYS A 148 -13.16 -14.29 -20.27
N GLU A 149 -12.21 -14.93 -20.94
CA GLU A 149 -11.30 -15.89 -20.31
C GLU A 149 -10.45 -15.21 -19.23
N TYR A 150 -9.91 -14.01 -19.52
CA TYR A 150 -9.13 -13.24 -18.55
C TYR A 150 -9.95 -12.85 -17.32
N VAL A 151 -11.16 -12.36 -17.49
CA VAL A 151 -12.08 -12.04 -16.38
C VAL A 151 -12.44 -13.30 -15.58
N ALA A 152 -12.67 -14.43 -16.25
CA ALA A 152 -12.95 -15.72 -15.58
C ALA A 152 -11.73 -16.18 -14.76
N MET A 153 -10.53 -16.00 -15.29
CA MET A 153 -9.28 -16.28 -14.57
C MET A 153 -9.16 -15.41 -13.34
N LEU A 154 -9.38 -14.09 -13.45
CA LEU A 154 -9.32 -13.17 -12.29
C LEU A 154 -10.37 -13.55 -11.23
N LYS A 155 -11.59 -13.87 -11.64
CA LYS A 155 -12.65 -14.34 -10.71
C LYS A 155 -12.26 -15.64 -10.02
N ASN A 156 -11.61 -16.55 -10.72
CA ASN A 156 -11.14 -17.82 -10.15
C ASN A 156 -9.93 -17.61 -9.19
N GLN A 157 -9.00 -16.72 -9.53
CA GLN A 157 -7.92 -16.34 -8.62
C GLN A 157 -8.45 -15.66 -7.35
N LEU A 158 -9.44 -14.79 -7.49
CA LEU A 158 -10.11 -14.14 -6.38
C LEU A 158 -10.79 -15.17 -5.45
N SER A 159 -11.43 -16.20 -6.01
CA SER A 159 -12.08 -17.26 -5.22
C SER A 159 -11.10 -18.21 -4.52
N LYS A 160 -9.85 -18.30 -4.99
CA LYS A 160 -8.78 -19.07 -4.36
C LYS A 160 -8.03 -18.28 -3.29
N GLY A 161 -8.15 -16.95 -3.29
CA GLY A 161 -7.59 -16.06 -2.28
C GLY A 161 -8.36 -16.12 -0.96
N ASN A 162 -8.19 -15.14 -0.10
CA ASN A 162 -8.87 -15.02 1.21
C ASN A 162 -10.39 -14.79 1.08
N ASN A 163 -11.11 -15.54 0.26
CA ASN A 163 -12.57 -15.48 0.08
C ASN A 163 -13.12 -14.06 -0.16
N GLY A 164 -12.33 -13.15 -0.74
CA GLY A 164 -12.72 -11.76 -0.96
C GLY A 164 -12.75 -10.89 0.30
N LEU A 165 -12.00 -11.26 1.34
CA LEU A 165 -11.88 -10.45 2.55
C LEU A 165 -11.01 -9.22 2.29
N ILE A 166 -11.54 -8.04 2.57
CA ILE A 166 -10.77 -6.79 2.56
C ILE A 166 -10.52 -6.30 3.98
N LYS A 167 -9.26 -5.93 4.21
CA LYS A 167 -8.80 -5.35 5.48
C LYS A 167 -8.91 -3.84 5.42
N THR A 168 -9.75 -3.26 6.28
CA THR A 168 -9.86 -1.82 6.43
C THR A 168 -9.51 -1.40 7.85
N LYS A 169 -8.94 -0.21 7.99
CA LYS A 169 -8.39 0.30 9.24
C LYS A 169 -8.88 1.70 9.53
N TYR A 170 -9.35 1.91 10.73
CA TYR A 170 -9.91 3.17 11.16
C TYR A 170 -9.37 3.58 12.51
N ILE A 171 -9.14 4.88 12.68
CA ILE A 171 -9.00 5.51 13.99
C ILE A 171 -10.21 6.40 14.21
N THR A 172 -10.95 6.12 15.28
CA THR A 172 -12.07 6.95 15.73
C THR A 172 -11.69 7.60 17.05
N PHE A 173 -11.84 8.90 17.15
CA PHE A 173 -11.54 9.65 18.36
C PHE A 173 -12.77 10.44 18.82
N SER A 174 -12.89 10.64 20.12
CA SER A 174 -14.02 11.32 20.72
C SER A 174 -13.61 12.27 21.84
N ILE A 175 -14.34 13.37 21.97
CA ILE A 175 -14.16 14.38 23.00
C ILE A 175 -15.50 14.68 23.68
N GLU A 176 -15.45 15.11 24.92
CA GLU A 176 -16.60 15.62 25.65
C GLU A 176 -16.84 17.10 25.31
N ALA A 177 -18.07 17.43 24.96
CA ALA A 177 -18.48 18.81 24.68
C ALA A 177 -19.98 18.99 24.90
N GLU A 178 -20.38 20.15 25.38
CA GLU A 178 -21.80 20.49 25.64
C GLU A 178 -22.60 20.63 24.34
N THR A 179 -22.02 21.18 23.30
CA THR A 179 -22.71 21.46 22.02
C THR A 179 -21.80 21.12 20.82
N LEU A 180 -22.45 20.89 19.68
CA LEU A 180 -21.75 20.66 18.39
C LEU A 180 -20.87 21.87 18.01
N LYS A 181 -21.31 23.10 18.30
CA LYS A 181 -20.53 24.32 17.99
C LYS A 181 -19.19 24.37 18.72
N VAL A 182 -19.11 23.81 19.93
CA VAL A 182 -17.86 23.70 20.70
C VAL A 182 -17.05 22.47 20.28
N ALA A 183 -17.73 21.37 19.96
CA ALA A 183 -17.07 20.13 19.57
C ALA A 183 -16.36 20.22 18.21
N LYS A 184 -17.02 20.81 17.20
CA LYS A 184 -16.56 20.82 15.81
C LYS A 184 -15.15 21.39 15.63
N PRO A 185 -14.81 22.61 16.07
CA PRO A 185 -13.47 23.16 15.88
C PRO A 185 -12.38 22.34 16.60
N ARG A 186 -12.71 21.74 17.75
CA ARG A 186 -11.78 20.89 18.50
C ARG A 186 -11.53 19.58 17.78
N LEU A 187 -12.57 18.95 17.22
CA LEU A 187 -12.46 17.71 16.44
C LEU A 187 -11.68 17.94 15.15
N GLU A 188 -11.92 19.05 14.44
CA GLU A 188 -11.19 19.42 13.23
C GLU A 188 -9.71 19.65 13.49
N ARG A 189 -9.36 20.26 14.62
CA ARG A 189 -7.96 20.41 15.03
C ARG A 189 -7.30 19.07 15.31
N ILE A 190 -7.94 18.21 16.12
CA ILE A 190 -7.42 16.87 16.43
C ILE A 190 -7.27 16.03 15.15
N GLU A 191 -8.23 16.14 14.22
CA GLU A 191 -8.16 15.50 12.90
C GLU A 191 -6.91 15.93 12.13
N ALA A 192 -6.66 17.25 12.04
CA ALA A 192 -5.48 17.78 11.35
C ALA A 192 -4.17 17.32 12.01
N ASP A 193 -4.12 17.27 13.34
CA ASP A 193 -2.97 16.81 14.10
C ASP A 193 -2.73 15.30 13.87
N ILE A 194 -3.78 14.47 13.85
CA ILE A 194 -3.68 13.02 13.54
C ILE A 194 -3.17 12.81 12.12
N LEU A 195 -3.72 13.53 11.13
CA LEU A 195 -3.27 13.45 9.74
C LEU A 195 -1.81 13.85 9.57
N SER A 196 -1.37 14.88 10.30
CA SER A 196 0.04 15.31 10.31
C SER A 196 0.95 14.22 10.89
N ASN A 197 0.58 13.60 12.00
CA ASN A 197 1.34 12.50 12.59
C ASN A 197 1.40 11.28 11.68
N PHE A 198 0.29 10.90 11.03
CA PHE A 198 0.30 9.83 10.04
C PHE A 198 1.21 10.15 8.86
N LYS A 199 1.28 11.41 8.42
CA LYS A 199 2.22 11.84 7.37
C LYS A 199 3.68 11.66 7.80
N VAL A 200 4.02 11.93 9.05
CA VAL A 200 5.38 11.68 9.61
C VAL A 200 5.70 10.19 9.59
N LEU A 201 4.73 9.33 9.93
CA LEU A 201 4.84 7.88 9.85
C LEU A 201 4.89 7.35 8.40
N GLY A 202 4.69 8.19 7.38
CA GLY A 202 4.56 7.77 5.99
C GLY A 202 3.23 7.08 5.65
N VAL A 203 2.24 7.16 6.55
CA VAL A 203 0.93 6.53 6.43
C VAL A 203 -0.01 7.44 5.65
N LYS A 204 -0.64 6.91 4.61
CA LYS A 204 -1.74 7.60 3.93
C LYS A 204 -3.01 7.50 4.79
N ALA A 205 -3.68 8.61 5.02
CA ALA A 205 -4.90 8.66 5.81
C ALA A 205 -5.90 9.68 5.24
N GLN A 206 -7.19 9.43 5.42
CA GLN A 206 -8.27 10.31 4.96
C GLN A 206 -9.41 10.37 5.98
N PRO A 207 -9.95 11.56 6.29
CA PRO A 207 -11.11 11.70 7.14
C PRO A 207 -12.35 11.18 6.42
N LEU A 208 -13.25 10.53 7.16
CA LEU A 208 -14.51 10.03 6.63
C LEU A 208 -15.65 11.03 6.80
N ASN A 209 -16.44 11.18 5.75
CA ASN A 209 -17.71 11.91 5.81
C ASN A 209 -18.85 11.06 6.44
N GLY A 210 -20.01 11.66 6.65
CA GLY A 210 -21.13 10.97 7.28
C GLY A 210 -21.66 9.78 6.49
N LYS A 211 -21.70 9.87 5.16
CA LYS A 211 -22.16 8.76 4.30
C LYS A 211 -21.19 7.56 4.38
N GLU A 212 -19.89 7.83 4.35
CA GLU A 212 -18.87 6.79 4.47
C GLU A 212 -18.91 6.10 5.84
N ARG A 213 -19.11 6.86 6.93
CA ARG A 213 -19.29 6.27 8.26
C ARG A 213 -20.56 5.42 8.36
N LEU A 214 -21.66 5.86 7.76
CA LEU A 214 -22.91 5.07 7.69
C LEU A 214 -22.69 3.77 6.91
N HIS A 215 -21.95 3.83 5.80
CA HIS A 215 -21.63 2.65 5.01
C HIS A 215 -20.85 1.60 5.84
N ILE A 216 -19.87 2.03 6.64
CA ILE A 216 -19.14 1.12 7.53
C ILE A 216 -20.05 0.49 8.57
N LEU A 217 -20.93 1.28 9.21
CA LEU A 217 -21.86 0.76 10.19
C LEU A 217 -22.87 -0.21 9.55
N HIS A 218 -23.36 0.12 8.34
CA HIS A 218 -24.23 -0.77 7.58
C HIS A 218 -23.54 -2.10 7.27
N SER A 219 -22.28 -2.08 6.77
CA SER A 219 -21.53 -3.31 6.47
C SER A 219 -21.30 -4.20 7.69
N LEU A 220 -21.15 -3.61 8.88
CA LEU A 220 -21.01 -4.36 10.13
C LEU A 220 -22.33 -5.04 10.55
N PHE A 221 -23.47 -4.43 10.31
CA PHE A 221 -24.77 -4.98 10.67
C PHE A 221 -25.36 -5.91 9.61
N HIS A 222 -24.96 -5.74 8.34
CA HIS A 222 -25.44 -6.48 7.18
C HIS A 222 -24.31 -7.28 6.50
N ALA A 223 -23.40 -7.84 7.29
CA ALA A 223 -22.17 -8.50 6.81
C ALA A 223 -22.41 -9.65 5.83
N GLN A 224 -23.64 -10.16 5.71
CA GLN A 224 -24.02 -11.28 4.84
C GLN A 224 -25.36 -11.07 4.13
N ASP A 225 -25.91 -9.88 4.20
CA ASP A 225 -27.12 -9.53 3.47
C ASP A 225 -26.74 -8.92 2.11
N GLU A 226 -27.40 -9.37 1.03
CA GLU A 226 -27.27 -8.79 -0.32
C GLU A 226 -27.86 -7.36 -0.42
N GLN A 227 -28.30 -6.79 0.70
CA GLN A 227 -28.87 -5.45 0.74
C GLN A 227 -27.81 -4.39 0.49
N LYS A 228 -27.93 -3.72 -0.65
CA LYS A 228 -27.06 -2.60 -1.00
C LYS A 228 -27.34 -1.40 -0.09
N PHE A 229 -26.28 -0.77 0.39
CA PHE A 229 -26.39 0.50 1.09
C PHE A 229 -26.81 1.61 0.14
N ILE A 230 -28.08 2.03 0.21
CA ILE A 230 -28.65 3.14 -0.56
C ILE A 230 -28.99 4.25 0.43
N PHE A 231 -28.28 5.37 0.33
CA PHE A 231 -28.43 6.50 1.25
C PHE A 231 -28.20 7.84 0.55
N SER A 232 -29.10 8.79 0.78
CA SER A 232 -28.95 10.20 0.42
C SER A 232 -29.38 11.09 1.58
N TRP A 233 -28.65 12.18 1.83
CA TRP A 233 -29.03 13.16 2.83
C TRP A 233 -30.37 13.82 2.55
N LYS A 234 -30.83 13.85 1.30
CA LYS A 234 -32.14 14.34 0.90
C LYS A 234 -33.27 13.48 1.46
N ASP A 235 -33.06 12.17 1.51
CA ASP A 235 -34.06 11.22 1.99
C ASP A 235 -34.43 11.49 3.45
N ILE A 236 -33.46 11.88 4.30
CA ILE A 236 -33.72 12.26 5.70
C ILE A 236 -34.63 13.46 5.77
N VAL A 237 -34.39 14.49 4.94
CA VAL A 237 -35.20 15.75 4.95
C VAL A 237 -36.61 15.50 4.42
N GLU A 238 -36.76 14.67 3.40
CA GLU A 238 -38.03 14.41 2.74
C GLU A 238 -38.92 13.41 3.50
N THR A 239 -38.31 12.40 4.13
CA THR A 239 -39.08 11.32 4.77
C THR A 239 -39.18 11.47 6.29
N GLY A 240 -38.35 12.30 6.92
CA GLY A 240 -38.25 12.41 8.37
C GLY A 240 -37.61 11.18 9.05
N MET A 241 -37.01 10.27 8.28
CA MET A 241 -36.22 9.13 8.78
C MET A 241 -34.93 9.63 9.43
N THR A 242 -34.38 8.82 10.33
CA THR A 242 -33.09 9.07 10.97
C THR A 242 -31.98 8.31 10.25
N THR A 243 -30.72 8.69 10.45
CA THR A 243 -29.57 7.94 9.91
C THR A 243 -29.53 6.49 10.38
N LYS A 244 -30.12 6.19 11.54
CA LYS A 244 -30.21 4.83 12.09
C LYS A 244 -31.13 3.90 11.29
N ASP A 245 -32.15 4.45 10.64
CA ASP A 245 -33.10 3.67 9.85
C ASP A 245 -32.47 3.08 8.59
N PHE A 246 -31.36 3.67 8.09
CA PHE A 246 -30.63 3.20 6.92
C PHE A 246 -29.55 2.16 7.25
N ILE A 247 -29.21 1.97 8.53
CA ILE A 247 -28.15 1.06 8.94
C ILE A 247 -28.61 -0.02 9.92
N ALA A 248 -29.79 0.14 10.54
CA ALA A 248 -30.26 -0.81 11.53
C ALA A 248 -30.59 -2.16 10.87
N PRO A 249 -30.17 -3.28 11.46
CA PRO A 249 -30.57 -4.61 11.00
C PRO A 249 -32.04 -4.89 11.38
N ASP A 250 -32.61 -5.92 10.78
CA ASP A 250 -33.98 -6.36 11.08
C ASP A 250 -34.18 -6.68 12.56
N SER A 251 -33.17 -7.27 13.20
CA SER A 251 -33.26 -7.67 14.61
C SER A 251 -31.90 -7.86 15.25
N PHE A 252 -31.84 -7.58 16.56
CA PHE A 252 -30.79 -8.01 17.47
C PHE A 252 -31.33 -9.07 18.43
N ASN A 253 -30.55 -10.13 18.67
CA ASN A 253 -30.88 -11.16 19.63
C ASN A 253 -29.71 -11.43 20.60
N PHE A 254 -29.84 -11.06 21.84
CA PHE A 254 -28.85 -11.22 22.92
C PHE A 254 -29.27 -12.26 24.00
N GLN A 255 -30.19 -13.19 23.69
CA GLN A 255 -30.65 -14.19 24.63
C GLN A 255 -29.60 -15.24 25.01
N TYR A 256 -28.56 -15.40 24.16
CA TYR A 256 -27.49 -16.34 24.42
C TYR A 256 -26.50 -15.82 25.47
N LYS A 257 -25.97 -16.72 26.31
CA LYS A 257 -25.00 -16.37 27.35
C LYS A 257 -23.77 -15.62 26.79
N ASN A 258 -23.18 -16.11 25.69
CA ASN A 258 -21.88 -15.66 25.15
C ASN A 258 -21.88 -15.47 23.66
N LYS A 259 -23.01 -15.31 23.04
CA LYS A 259 -23.21 -15.10 21.62
C LYS A 259 -24.32 -14.09 21.39
N PHE A 260 -24.32 -13.48 20.21
CA PHE A 260 -25.42 -12.64 19.74
C PHE A 260 -25.82 -13.06 18.32
N GLN A 261 -26.94 -12.56 17.84
CA GLN A 261 -27.41 -12.73 16.48
C GLN A 261 -27.90 -11.39 15.93
N ILE A 262 -27.49 -11.06 14.70
CA ILE A 262 -27.93 -9.91 13.94
C ILE A 262 -28.61 -10.44 12.68
N GLY A 263 -29.96 -10.27 12.58
CA GLY A 263 -30.70 -10.87 11.49
C GLY A 263 -30.46 -12.38 11.39
N LYS A 264 -29.79 -12.83 10.32
CA LYS A 264 -29.40 -14.24 10.11
C LYS A 264 -27.99 -14.59 10.58
N THR A 265 -27.15 -13.57 10.88
CA THR A 265 -25.74 -13.74 11.21
C THR A 265 -25.52 -13.99 12.69
N TYR A 266 -24.75 -15.01 13.05
CA TYR A 266 -24.32 -15.28 14.42
C TYR A 266 -23.00 -14.58 14.71
N GLY A 267 -22.84 -14.04 15.92
CA GLY A 267 -21.61 -13.38 16.33
C GLY A 267 -21.23 -13.66 17.79
N VAL A 268 -19.96 -13.42 18.08
CA VAL A 268 -19.38 -13.45 19.42
C VAL A 268 -18.36 -12.33 19.55
N VAL A 269 -18.44 -11.58 20.63
CA VAL A 269 -17.36 -10.66 21.02
C VAL A 269 -16.62 -11.25 22.21
N SER A 270 -15.32 -11.30 22.08
CA SER A 270 -14.40 -11.75 23.11
C SER A 270 -13.45 -10.62 23.50
N PHE A 271 -13.00 -10.59 24.75
CA PHE A 271 -11.91 -9.69 25.15
C PHE A 271 -10.59 -10.44 25.22
N LEU A 272 -9.51 -9.73 24.88
CA LEU A 272 -8.16 -10.27 24.98
C LEU A 272 -7.64 -10.07 26.40
N HIS A 273 -7.46 -11.18 27.13
CA HIS A 273 -6.81 -11.18 28.41
C HIS A 273 -5.31 -11.42 28.26
N ILE A 274 -4.54 -10.37 28.47
CA ILE A 274 -3.08 -10.36 28.33
C ILE A 274 -2.47 -10.92 29.62
N THR A 275 -1.88 -12.10 29.55
CA THR A 275 -1.16 -12.76 30.65
C THR A 275 0.35 -12.78 30.41
N ALA A 276 0.77 -12.53 29.17
CA ALA A 276 2.16 -12.45 28.79
C ALA A 276 2.90 -11.29 29.50
N SER A 277 4.15 -11.53 29.89
CA SER A 277 5.07 -10.48 30.37
C SER A 277 5.55 -9.60 29.21
N GLU A 278 5.73 -10.19 28.04
CA GLU A 278 6.15 -9.52 26.80
C GLU A 278 5.22 -9.93 25.66
N LEU A 279 4.85 -8.97 24.82
CA LEU A 279 4.07 -9.18 23.61
C LEU A 279 4.97 -8.99 22.38
N THR A 280 4.55 -9.52 21.24
CA THR A 280 5.19 -9.29 19.96
C THR A 280 4.26 -8.49 19.03
N ASP A 281 4.85 -7.70 18.16
CA ASP A 281 4.18 -6.86 17.18
C ASP A 281 3.40 -7.65 16.09
N ARG A 282 3.55 -8.99 16.06
CA ARG A 282 2.87 -9.85 15.07
C ARG A 282 1.47 -10.30 15.47
N MET A 283 1.11 -10.19 16.74
CA MET A 283 -0.16 -10.74 17.23
C MET A 283 -1.38 -10.15 16.51
N LEU A 284 -1.39 -8.82 16.32
CA LEU A 284 -2.50 -8.15 15.61
C LEU A 284 -2.58 -8.61 14.15
N ALA A 285 -1.43 -8.74 13.49
CA ALA A 285 -1.35 -9.24 12.12
C ALA A 285 -1.91 -10.65 11.99
N ASP A 286 -1.52 -11.57 12.88
CA ASP A 286 -2.00 -12.94 12.87
C ASP A 286 -3.54 -13.03 13.05
N PHE A 287 -4.15 -12.14 13.85
CA PHE A 287 -5.61 -12.05 13.93
C PHE A 287 -6.25 -11.60 12.62
N LEU A 288 -5.66 -10.63 11.94
CA LEU A 288 -6.19 -10.09 10.70
C LEU A 288 -5.89 -10.98 9.48
N ASP A 289 -4.97 -11.93 9.61
CA ASP A 289 -4.65 -12.91 8.57
C ASP A 289 -5.57 -14.16 8.64
N LEU A 290 -6.48 -14.23 9.60
CA LEU A 290 -7.50 -15.28 9.64
C LEU A 290 -8.46 -15.16 8.44
N ASP A 291 -8.75 -16.31 7.83
CA ASP A 291 -9.76 -16.43 6.75
C ASP A 291 -11.19 -16.47 7.33
N SER A 292 -11.56 -15.42 8.03
CA SER A 292 -12.86 -15.26 8.67
C SER A 292 -13.25 -13.79 8.81
N ASN A 293 -14.56 -13.53 8.93
CA ASN A 293 -15.05 -12.21 9.27
C ASN A 293 -14.67 -11.88 10.71
N ILE A 294 -13.70 -10.98 10.87
CA ILE A 294 -13.19 -10.58 12.18
C ILE A 294 -13.10 -9.05 12.28
N VAL A 295 -13.48 -8.52 13.42
CA VAL A 295 -13.28 -7.12 13.78
C VAL A 295 -12.47 -7.04 15.07
N VAL A 296 -11.31 -6.40 15.01
CA VAL A 296 -10.50 -6.12 16.19
C VAL A 296 -10.66 -4.66 16.56
N SER A 297 -11.15 -4.38 17.75
CA SER A 297 -11.34 -3.03 18.29
C SER A 297 -10.47 -2.82 19.51
N ILE A 298 -9.58 -1.84 19.46
CA ILE A 298 -8.67 -1.48 20.54
C ILE A 298 -9.07 -0.09 21.04
N HIS A 299 -9.67 -0.05 22.22
CA HIS A 299 -10.00 1.21 22.91
C HIS A 299 -8.82 1.64 23.75
N ILE A 300 -8.40 2.88 23.59
CA ILE A 300 -7.24 3.44 24.27
C ILE A 300 -7.63 4.78 24.89
N GLN A 301 -7.34 4.92 26.20
CA GLN A 301 -7.56 6.15 26.93
C GLN A 301 -6.31 6.49 27.73
N SER A 302 -5.74 7.66 27.51
CA SER A 302 -4.59 8.16 28.27
C SER A 302 -5.01 8.48 29.71
N VAL A 303 -4.16 8.13 30.66
CA VAL A 303 -4.31 8.51 32.07
C VAL A 303 -3.50 9.80 32.31
N ASP A 304 -4.08 10.75 33.03
CA ASP A 304 -3.35 11.97 33.41
C ASP A 304 -2.03 11.62 34.12
N GLN A 305 -0.93 12.21 33.65
CA GLN A 305 0.43 11.88 34.09
C GLN A 305 0.61 12.08 35.60
N ALA A 306 0.06 13.16 36.16
CA ALA A 306 0.17 13.43 37.59
C ALA A 306 -0.63 12.41 38.43
N VAL A 307 -1.78 11.99 37.91
CA VAL A 307 -2.61 10.95 38.54
C VAL A 307 -1.92 9.60 38.47
N ALA A 308 -1.33 9.24 37.34
CA ALA A 308 -0.58 8.01 37.14
C ALA A 308 0.59 7.91 38.10
N ILE A 309 1.47 8.91 38.13
CA ILE A 309 2.64 8.97 39.05
C ILE A 309 2.20 8.88 40.52
N LYS A 310 1.15 9.61 40.90
CA LYS A 310 0.62 9.56 42.27
C LYS A 310 0.10 8.17 42.65
N ARG A 311 -0.55 7.48 41.72
CA ARG A 311 -1.10 6.11 41.94
C ARG A 311 0.05 5.12 42.14
N ILE A 312 1.11 5.19 41.33
CA ILE A 312 2.28 4.30 41.43
C ILE A 312 3.06 4.59 42.74
N LYS A 313 3.29 5.86 43.08
CA LYS A 313 3.93 6.23 44.33
C LYS A 313 3.18 5.68 45.56
N ARG A 314 1.83 5.69 45.51
CA ARG A 314 1.02 5.04 46.56
C ARG A 314 1.25 3.54 46.63
N LYS A 315 1.18 2.85 45.47
CA LYS A 315 1.42 1.40 45.38
C LYS A 315 2.82 1.04 45.87
N LEU A 316 3.85 1.79 45.49
CA LEU A 316 5.23 1.61 45.98
C LEU A 316 5.33 1.80 47.49
N SER A 317 4.66 2.81 48.06
CA SER A 317 4.59 3.02 49.50
C SER A 317 3.90 1.83 50.21
N ASP A 318 2.85 1.27 49.62
CA ASP A 318 2.17 0.11 50.22
C ASP A 318 3.02 -1.16 50.15
N ILE A 319 3.72 -1.39 49.03
CA ILE A 319 4.69 -2.49 48.88
C ILE A 319 5.83 -2.35 49.91
N ASN A 320 6.38 -1.15 50.07
CA ASN A 320 7.42 -0.89 51.08
C ASN A 320 6.92 -1.14 52.52
N LYS A 321 5.66 -0.85 52.82
CA LYS A 321 5.06 -1.22 54.12
C LYS A 321 4.97 -2.73 54.27
N MET A 322 4.50 -3.44 53.25
CA MET A 322 4.43 -4.92 53.26
C MET A 322 5.83 -5.53 53.42
N LYS A 323 6.84 -4.97 52.73
CA LYS A 323 8.25 -5.36 52.90
C LYS A 323 8.71 -5.21 54.36
N LEU A 324 8.43 -4.04 54.97
CA LEU A 324 8.76 -3.78 56.39
C LEU A 324 8.02 -4.73 57.36
N GLU A 325 6.76 -5.05 57.08
CA GLU A 325 5.98 -6.00 57.93
C GLU A 325 6.54 -7.42 57.80
N GLU A 326 6.92 -7.88 56.60
CA GLU A 326 7.59 -9.18 56.47
C GLU A 326 8.97 -9.23 57.13
N GLN A 327 9.77 -8.19 56.97
CA GLN A 327 11.05 -8.09 57.67
C GLN A 327 10.87 -8.17 59.24
N LYS A 328 9.88 -7.48 59.77
CA LYS A 328 9.56 -7.56 61.21
C LYS A 328 9.12 -8.99 61.62
N LYS A 329 8.32 -9.66 60.81
CA LYS A 329 7.91 -11.05 61.06
C LYS A 329 9.09 -12.01 60.98
N ALA A 330 9.99 -11.86 60.01
CA ALA A 330 11.18 -12.67 59.87
C ALA A 330 12.09 -12.55 61.11
N VAL A 331 12.36 -11.32 61.59
CA VAL A 331 13.14 -11.05 62.78
C VAL A 331 12.48 -11.64 64.06
N MET A 332 11.16 -11.48 64.23
CA MET A 332 10.41 -12.09 65.35
C MET A 332 10.44 -13.61 65.32
N SER A 333 10.59 -14.22 64.17
CA SER A 333 10.65 -15.68 63.97
C SER A 333 12.09 -16.21 63.95
N GLY A 334 13.11 -15.35 64.20
CA GLY A 334 14.53 -15.74 64.29
C GLY A 334 15.17 -15.98 62.89
N TYR A 335 14.56 -15.49 61.82
CA TYR A 335 15.09 -15.55 60.46
C TYR A 335 15.81 -14.24 60.11
N ASP A 336 16.68 -14.28 59.06
CA ASP A 336 17.37 -13.12 58.57
C ASP A 336 16.38 -12.12 57.94
N MET A 337 16.66 -10.81 58.08
CA MET A 337 15.84 -9.71 57.53
C MET A 337 15.80 -9.69 55.98
N ASP A 338 16.79 -10.34 55.34
CA ASP A 338 16.88 -10.41 53.87
C ASP A 338 16.02 -11.51 53.26
N ILE A 339 15.42 -12.36 54.07
CA ILE A 339 14.45 -13.39 53.65
C ILE A 339 13.08 -12.73 53.40
N LEU A 340 12.88 -12.24 52.19
CA LEU A 340 11.61 -11.65 51.69
C LEU A 340 10.94 -12.56 50.70
N SER A 341 9.60 -12.49 50.63
CA SER A 341 8.86 -13.14 49.55
C SER A 341 9.38 -12.63 48.20
N PRO A 342 9.79 -13.52 47.27
CA PRO A 342 10.24 -13.12 45.93
C PRO A 342 9.25 -12.20 45.22
N ASP A 343 7.95 -12.39 45.44
CA ASP A 343 6.89 -11.58 44.85
C ASP A 343 6.95 -10.11 45.27
N ILE A 344 7.19 -9.83 46.60
CA ILE A 344 7.27 -8.44 47.09
C ILE A 344 8.50 -7.72 46.54
N VAL A 345 9.61 -8.42 46.40
CA VAL A 345 10.84 -7.85 45.84
C VAL A 345 10.60 -7.50 44.36
N THR A 346 10.11 -8.47 43.58
CA THR A 346 9.84 -8.30 42.15
C THR A 346 8.81 -7.21 41.88
N TYR A 347 7.69 -7.18 42.63
CA TYR A 347 6.69 -6.12 42.45
C TYR A 347 7.21 -4.74 42.86
N GLY A 348 8.11 -4.67 43.86
CA GLY A 348 8.76 -3.43 44.24
C GLY A 348 9.67 -2.87 43.15
N GLU A 349 10.52 -3.73 42.60
CA GLU A 349 11.43 -3.37 41.49
C GLU A 349 10.65 -2.97 40.23
N GLN A 350 9.63 -3.73 39.85
CA GLN A 350 8.78 -3.39 38.71
C GLN A 350 8.05 -2.05 38.92
N ALA A 351 7.51 -1.79 40.11
CA ALA A 351 6.84 -0.53 40.40
C ALA A 351 7.82 0.67 40.39
N GLN A 352 9.05 0.46 40.78
CA GLN A 352 10.10 1.49 40.75
C GLN A 352 10.54 1.76 39.31
N SER A 353 10.82 0.71 38.52
CA SER A 353 11.16 0.83 37.11
C SER A 353 10.04 1.57 36.33
N LEU A 354 8.78 1.19 36.53
CA LEU A 354 7.63 1.87 35.93
C LEU A 354 7.56 3.35 36.35
N LEU A 355 7.90 3.70 37.61
CA LEU A 355 7.91 5.09 38.03
C LEU A 355 9.02 5.88 37.33
N GLU A 356 10.21 5.29 37.18
CA GLU A 356 11.33 5.87 36.46
C GLU A 356 11.02 6.07 34.98
N ASP A 357 10.41 5.09 34.33
CA ASP A 357 9.98 5.18 32.93
C ASP A 357 8.99 6.33 32.73
N LEU A 358 7.98 6.47 33.59
CA LEU A 358 7.00 7.57 33.53
C LEU A 358 7.61 8.95 33.83
N GLN A 359 8.68 9.02 34.60
CA GLN A 359 9.33 10.31 34.97
C GLN A 359 10.40 10.73 33.96
N ASN A 360 11.15 9.76 33.38
CA ASN A 360 12.40 10.05 32.69
C ASN A 360 12.38 9.65 31.18
N ARG A 361 11.47 8.79 30.72
CA ARG A 361 11.51 8.19 29.38
C ARG A 361 10.36 8.58 28.46
N ASN A 362 9.63 9.65 28.73
CA ASN A 362 8.45 10.08 27.96
C ASN A 362 7.35 9.00 27.84
N GLU A 363 7.34 8.02 28.76
CA GLU A 363 6.29 7.01 28.83
C GLU A 363 5.03 7.60 29.45
N ARG A 364 3.86 7.21 28.94
CA ARG A 364 2.54 7.51 29.51
C ARG A 364 1.82 6.23 29.89
N MET A 365 0.81 6.35 30.72
CA MET A 365 -0.09 5.23 31.05
C MET A 365 -1.37 5.32 30.24
N PHE A 366 -1.78 4.19 29.70
CA PHE A 366 -3.02 4.00 28.97
C PHE A 366 -3.88 2.93 29.61
N LEU A 367 -5.20 3.13 29.58
CA LEU A 367 -6.20 2.10 29.84
C LEU A 367 -6.61 1.52 28.48
N VAL A 368 -6.32 0.24 28.29
CA VAL A 368 -6.50 -0.44 27.01
C VAL A 368 -7.51 -1.58 27.14
N THR A 369 -8.52 -1.61 26.25
CA THR A 369 -9.45 -2.74 26.08
C THR A 369 -9.31 -3.25 24.66
N VAL A 370 -9.01 -4.52 24.50
CA VAL A 370 -8.93 -5.17 23.18
C VAL A 370 -10.11 -6.13 23.04
N LEU A 371 -10.97 -5.87 22.06
CA LEU A 371 -12.14 -6.68 21.72
C LEU A 371 -11.93 -7.34 20.37
N VAL A 372 -12.30 -8.59 20.26
CA VAL A 372 -12.28 -9.35 19.00
C VAL A 372 -13.68 -9.87 18.76
N MET A 373 -14.30 -9.42 17.68
CA MET A 373 -15.62 -9.85 17.24
C MET A 373 -15.47 -10.78 16.05
N ASN A 374 -16.03 -11.98 16.14
CA ASN A 374 -16.16 -12.92 15.03
C ASN A 374 -17.64 -13.03 14.63
N THR A 375 -17.91 -13.07 13.32
CA THR A 375 -19.26 -13.25 12.77
C THR A 375 -19.27 -14.35 11.71
N ALA A 376 -20.33 -15.15 11.66
CA ALA A 376 -20.49 -16.24 10.70
C ALA A 376 -21.96 -16.54 10.42
N GLU A 377 -22.24 -17.18 9.28
CA GLU A 377 -23.61 -17.62 8.88
C GLU A 377 -24.16 -18.73 9.76
N THR A 378 -23.28 -19.60 10.23
CA THR A 378 -23.68 -20.77 11.02
C THR A 378 -23.00 -20.79 12.39
N LYS A 379 -23.65 -21.36 13.37
CA LYS A 379 -23.08 -21.54 14.72
C LYS A 379 -21.83 -22.42 14.71
N GLN A 380 -21.74 -23.37 13.77
CA GLN A 380 -20.59 -24.27 13.64
C GLN A 380 -19.37 -23.53 13.11
N LYS A 381 -19.53 -22.75 12.03
CA LYS A 381 -18.45 -21.91 11.47
C LYS A 381 -17.98 -20.90 12.51
N LEU A 382 -18.90 -20.21 13.19
CA LEU A 382 -18.56 -19.29 14.28
C LEU A 382 -17.72 -19.95 15.38
N SER A 383 -18.03 -21.19 15.75
CA SER A 383 -17.26 -21.92 16.76
C SER A 383 -15.87 -22.30 16.28
N THR A 384 -15.72 -22.63 14.99
CA THR A 384 -14.42 -22.90 14.36
C THR A 384 -13.57 -21.64 14.29
N ASP A 385 -14.14 -20.52 13.82
CA ASP A 385 -13.44 -19.23 13.71
C ASP A 385 -12.99 -18.72 15.09
N LEU A 386 -13.86 -18.84 16.09
CA LEU A 386 -13.51 -18.51 17.48
C LEU A 386 -12.35 -19.37 18.00
N PHE A 387 -12.37 -20.68 17.72
CA PHE A 387 -11.31 -21.60 18.14
C PHE A 387 -9.95 -21.22 17.51
N GLN A 388 -9.94 -20.86 16.21
CA GLN A 388 -8.74 -20.37 15.53
C GLN A 388 -8.22 -19.07 16.16
N ALA A 389 -9.12 -18.11 16.42
CA ALA A 389 -8.75 -16.86 17.09
C ALA A 389 -8.19 -17.10 18.50
N GLN A 390 -8.77 -18.02 19.26
CA GLN A 390 -8.26 -18.44 20.59
C GLN A 390 -6.87 -19.09 20.47
N GLY A 391 -6.63 -19.90 19.45
CA GLY A 391 -5.31 -20.49 19.15
C GLY A 391 -4.23 -19.44 18.93
N ILE A 392 -4.54 -18.37 18.19
CA ILE A 392 -3.63 -17.24 18.02
C ILE A 392 -3.33 -16.56 19.36
N ALA A 393 -4.35 -16.25 20.16
CA ALA A 393 -4.11 -15.65 21.46
C ALA A 393 -3.20 -16.52 22.33
N GLN A 394 -3.41 -17.84 22.35
CA GLN A 394 -2.58 -18.80 23.11
C GLN A 394 -1.12 -18.83 22.62
N LYS A 395 -0.89 -18.75 21.31
CA LYS A 395 0.45 -18.64 20.72
C LYS A 395 1.27 -17.51 21.32
N TYR A 396 0.61 -16.43 21.74
CA TYR A 396 1.23 -15.23 22.34
C TYR A 396 1.05 -15.16 23.87
N ASN A 397 0.79 -16.29 24.54
CA ASN A 397 0.56 -16.35 25.99
C ASN A 397 -0.55 -15.40 26.44
N CYS A 398 -1.58 -15.23 25.63
CA CYS A 398 -2.79 -14.49 25.94
C CYS A 398 -4.00 -15.44 25.91
N SER A 399 -5.12 -15.01 26.45
CA SER A 399 -6.36 -15.76 26.35
C SER A 399 -7.49 -14.90 25.81
N LEU A 400 -8.17 -15.39 24.77
CA LEU A 400 -9.33 -14.74 24.19
C LEU A 400 -10.58 -15.33 24.83
N ARG A 401 -11.31 -14.53 25.60
CA ARG A 401 -12.46 -14.97 26.39
C ARG A 401 -13.74 -14.30 25.92
N PRO A 402 -14.78 -15.05 25.52
CA PRO A 402 -16.10 -14.48 25.22
C PRO A 402 -16.66 -13.73 26.43
N LEU A 403 -17.33 -12.60 26.19
CA LEU A 403 -17.98 -11.81 27.24
C LEU A 403 -19.34 -12.42 27.59
N ASP A 404 -19.41 -13.05 28.73
CA ASP A 404 -20.64 -13.68 29.20
C ASP A 404 -21.66 -12.62 29.67
N TYR A 405 -22.91 -12.70 29.17
CA TYR A 405 -24.01 -11.78 29.46
C TYR A 405 -23.76 -10.29 29.19
N GLN A 406 -22.72 -9.97 28.43
CA GLN A 406 -22.35 -8.60 28.04
C GLN A 406 -22.18 -8.46 26.52
N GLN A 407 -22.79 -9.34 25.73
CA GLN A 407 -22.63 -9.37 24.28
C GLN A 407 -23.23 -8.12 23.58
N GLU A 408 -24.29 -7.53 24.14
CA GLU A 408 -24.85 -6.26 23.65
C GLU A 408 -23.84 -5.13 23.82
N GLN A 409 -23.33 -4.91 25.05
CA GLN A 409 -22.34 -3.87 25.34
C GLN A 409 -21.05 -4.09 24.55
N ALA A 410 -20.67 -5.34 24.39
CA ALA A 410 -19.47 -5.71 23.64
C ALA A 410 -19.62 -5.45 22.14
N LEU A 411 -20.74 -5.82 21.52
CA LEU A 411 -21.04 -5.49 20.13
C LEU A 411 -21.02 -3.98 19.91
N MET A 412 -21.72 -3.20 20.75
CA MET A 412 -21.78 -1.75 20.62
C MET A 412 -20.41 -1.08 20.84
N SER A 413 -19.54 -1.68 21.68
CA SER A 413 -18.16 -1.23 21.85
C SER A 413 -17.27 -1.62 20.66
N SER A 414 -17.62 -2.63 19.88
CA SER A 414 -16.85 -3.05 18.70
C SER A 414 -17.09 -2.12 17.49
N LEU A 415 -18.14 -1.31 17.51
CA LEU A 415 -18.43 -0.34 16.44
C LEU A 415 -17.42 0.80 16.46
N PRO A 416 -17.00 1.37 15.28
CA PRO A 416 -16.03 2.47 15.18
C PRO A 416 -16.66 3.83 15.60
N LEU A 417 -17.07 3.93 16.87
CA LEU A 417 -17.69 5.10 17.47
C LEU A 417 -16.85 5.76 18.57
N ALA A 418 -15.75 5.13 19.01
CA ALA A 418 -14.93 5.51 20.16
C ALA A 418 -15.73 5.55 21.47
N GLN A 419 -16.62 4.59 21.66
CA GLN A 419 -17.42 4.41 22.88
C GLN A 419 -17.19 3.02 23.44
N ASN A 420 -16.51 2.90 24.58
CA ASN A 420 -16.29 1.65 25.29
C ASN A 420 -17.32 1.51 26.42
N GLN A 421 -18.13 0.44 26.38
CA GLN A 421 -19.11 0.09 27.42
C GLN A 421 -18.60 -1.08 28.30
N ILE A 422 -17.38 -1.59 28.01
CA ILE A 422 -16.77 -2.69 28.73
C ILE A 422 -15.78 -2.15 29.77
N GLU A 423 -15.98 -2.51 31.05
CA GLU A 423 -15.12 -2.05 32.15
C GLU A 423 -13.79 -2.79 32.26
N ILE A 424 -13.58 -3.88 31.49
CA ILE A 424 -12.35 -4.67 31.50
C ILE A 424 -11.26 -3.87 30.77
N GLN A 425 -10.32 -3.34 31.55
CA GLN A 425 -9.23 -2.51 31.06
C GLN A 425 -7.89 -3.03 31.57
N ARG A 426 -6.90 -3.06 30.70
CA ARG A 426 -5.49 -3.33 31.07
C ARG A 426 -4.74 -2.01 31.09
N VAL A 427 -3.96 -1.80 32.14
CA VAL A 427 -3.03 -0.67 32.22
C VAL A 427 -1.76 -1.04 31.46
N LEU A 428 -1.39 -0.25 30.47
CA LEU A 428 -0.18 -0.41 29.67
C LEU A 428 0.59 0.91 29.58
N THR A 429 1.91 0.85 29.39
CA THR A 429 2.74 2.02 29.07
C THR A 429 2.65 2.35 27.57
N THR A 430 3.24 3.45 27.14
CA THR A 430 3.30 3.84 25.73
C THR A 430 3.91 2.72 24.89
N SER A 431 5.12 2.27 25.23
CA SER A 431 5.82 1.21 24.49
C SER A 431 5.04 -0.10 24.47
N SER A 432 4.43 -0.48 25.61
CA SER A 432 3.58 -1.69 25.68
C SER A 432 2.29 -1.57 24.88
N THR A 433 1.73 -0.37 24.74
CA THR A 433 0.54 -0.10 23.91
C THR A 433 0.92 -0.05 22.44
N ALA A 434 2.07 0.51 22.10
CA ALA A 434 2.58 0.61 20.73
C ALA A 434 2.90 -0.76 20.10
N ILE A 435 3.01 -1.81 20.90
CA ILE A 435 3.19 -3.18 20.38
C ILE A 435 2.01 -3.66 19.52
N PHE A 436 0.81 -3.10 19.74
CA PHE A 436 -0.31 -3.28 18.82
C PHE A 436 -0.13 -2.41 17.57
N VAL A 437 1.00 -2.64 16.86
CA VAL A 437 1.33 -1.91 15.64
C VAL A 437 0.20 -2.07 14.64
N PRO A 438 -0.40 -0.96 14.18
CA PRO A 438 -1.56 -1.02 13.30
C PRO A 438 -1.20 -1.35 11.85
N PHE A 439 0.09 -1.48 11.54
CA PHE A 439 0.58 -1.72 10.20
C PHE A 439 0.90 -3.21 10.03
N THR A 440 0.22 -3.85 9.09
CA THR A 440 0.32 -5.29 8.86
C THR A 440 0.86 -5.59 7.48
N THR A 441 -0.03 -5.75 6.51
CA THR A 441 0.27 -6.19 5.15
C THR A 441 -0.14 -5.11 4.18
N GLN A 442 0.80 -4.66 3.37
CA GLN A 442 0.52 -3.67 2.35
C GLN A 442 -0.23 -4.31 1.18
N GLU A 443 -1.32 -3.68 0.77
CA GLU A 443 -2.14 -4.10 -0.36
C GLU A 443 -1.96 -3.14 -1.54
N LEU A 444 -2.04 -3.66 -2.74
CA LEU A 444 -2.00 -2.88 -3.98
C LEU A 444 -3.15 -3.30 -4.88
N PHE A 445 -4.28 -2.65 -4.69
CA PHE A 445 -5.45 -2.81 -5.53
C PHE A 445 -5.92 -1.45 -6.02
N GLN A 446 -5.89 -1.27 -7.33
CA GLN A 446 -6.33 -0.06 -8.01
C GLN A 446 -7.41 -0.42 -9.02
N GLU A 447 -8.36 0.47 -9.21
CA GLU A 447 -9.44 0.32 -10.18
C GLU A 447 -9.13 1.05 -11.49
N GLY A 448 -9.90 0.76 -12.53
CA GLY A 448 -9.81 1.38 -13.84
C GLY A 448 -8.86 0.62 -14.76
N GLU A 449 -7.84 1.30 -15.33
CA GLU A 449 -6.87 0.68 -16.25
C GLU A 449 -5.74 -0.10 -15.53
N ALA A 450 -6.01 -0.55 -14.30
CA ALA A 450 -5.04 -1.33 -13.53
C ALA A 450 -4.84 -2.73 -14.12
N LEU A 451 -3.59 -3.14 -14.24
CA LEU A 451 -3.19 -4.45 -14.75
C LEU A 451 -2.97 -5.44 -13.60
N TYR A 452 -3.24 -6.71 -13.84
CA TYR A 452 -2.99 -7.79 -12.89
C TYR A 452 -1.51 -8.18 -12.89
N TYR A 453 -0.92 -8.30 -11.68
CA TYR A 453 0.48 -8.66 -11.47
C TYR A 453 0.71 -9.90 -10.62
N GLY A 454 -0.33 -10.57 -10.16
CA GLY A 454 -0.28 -11.76 -9.32
C GLY A 454 -1.13 -11.62 -8.05
N LEU A 455 -0.94 -12.55 -7.12
CA LEU A 455 -1.52 -12.51 -5.79
C LEU A 455 -0.46 -12.04 -4.78
N ASN A 456 -0.87 -11.25 -3.81
CA ASN A 456 0.00 -10.92 -2.67
C ASN A 456 0.33 -12.20 -1.90
N ALA A 457 1.62 -12.53 -1.76
CA ALA A 457 2.04 -13.77 -1.10
C ALA A 457 1.69 -13.84 0.40
N LEU A 458 1.34 -12.71 1.01
CA LEU A 458 0.98 -12.62 2.42
C LEU A 458 -0.54 -12.68 2.65
N SER A 459 -1.32 -11.97 1.83
CA SER A 459 -2.77 -11.86 1.99
C SER A 459 -3.58 -12.67 0.98
N ASN A 460 -2.94 -13.21 -0.05
CA ASN A 460 -3.57 -13.84 -1.23
C ASN A 460 -4.56 -12.96 -2.00
N ASN A 461 -4.55 -11.64 -1.77
CA ASN A 461 -5.37 -10.70 -2.52
C ASN A 461 -4.76 -10.39 -3.89
N LEU A 462 -5.60 -10.01 -4.87
CA LEU A 462 -5.15 -9.60 -6.20
C LEU A 462 -4.25 -8.36 -6.11
N ILE A 463 -3.13 -8.40 -6.81
CA ILE A 463 -2.30 -7.23 -7.06
C ILE A 463 -2.74 -6.62 -8.39
N MET A 464 -3.39 -5.46 -8.31
CA MET A 464 -3.86 -4.69 -9.45
C MET A 464 -3.24 -3.30 -9.41
N ALA A 465 -2.48 -2.92 -10.43
CA ALA A 465 -1.75 -1.66 -10.45
C ALA A 465 -1.77 -0.97 -11.81
N ASP A 466 -1.93 0.34 -11.79
CA ASP A 466 -1.83 1.20 -12.97
C ASP A 466 -0.52 2.01 -12.91
N ARG A 467 0.44 1.65 -13.73
CA ARG A 467 1.76 2.31 -13.79
C ARG A 467 1.67 3.78 -14.18
N LYS A 468 0.62 4.21 -14.88
CA LYS A 468 0.40 5.61 -15.26
C LYS A 468 0.21 6.54 -14.05
N ARG A 469 -0.16 5.98 -12.87
CA ARG A 469 -0.31 6.72 -11.62
C ARG A 469 1.01 6.96 -10.88
N LEU A 470 2.09 6.31 -11.32
CA LEU A 470 3.43 6.53 -10.75
C LEU A 470 4.03 7.86 -11.22
N LYS A 471 4.92 8.43 -10.42
CA LYS A 471 5.70 9.60 -10.84
C LYS A 471 6.61 9.26 -12.02
N ASN A 472 7.22 8.09 -12.01
CA ASN A 472 8.03 7.52 -13.06
C ASN A 472 7.43 6.16 -13.48
N PRO A 473 6.61 6.09 -14.54
CA PRO A 473 5.97 4.85 -14.97
C PRO A 473 6.94 3.83 -15.57
N ASN A 474 8.21 4.20 -15.75
CA ASN A 474 9.26 3.34 -16.27
C ASN A 474 9.42 2.09 -15.41
N GLY A 475 9.73 0.96 -16.01
CA GLY A 475 9.78 -0.31 -15.31
C GLY A 475 10.95 -1.20 -15.68
N LEU A 476 11.28 -2.10 -14.75
CA LEU A 476 12.25 -3.16 -14.90
C LEU A 476 11.64 -4.50 -14.53
N ILE A 477 11.88 -5.53 -15.34
CA ILE A 477 11.55 -6.92 -15.01
C ILE A 477 12.89 -7.68 -14.89
N LEU A 478 13.21 -8.09 -13.66
CA LEU A 478 14.48 -8.69 -13.30
C LEU A 478 14.30 -10.16 -12.93
N GLY A 479 15.16 -11.05 -13.44
CA GLY A 479 15.06 -12.45 -13.07
C GLY A 479 16.05 -13.35 -13.81
N THR A 480 16.47 -14.42 -13.13
CA THR A 480 17.31 -15.47 -13.71
C THR A 480 16.58 -16.22 -14.85
N PRO A 481 17.31 -16.91 -15.74
CA PRO A 481 16.69 -17.78 -16.72
C PRO A 481 15.72 -18.78 -16.06
N GLY A 482 14.55 -18.96 -16.66
CA GLY A 482 13.53 -19.89 -16.13
C GLY A 482 12.69 -19.36 -14.95
N SER A 483 12.94 -18.16 -14.44
CA SER A 483 12.14 -17.55 -13.35
C SER A 483 10.75 -17.06 -13.78
N GLY A 484 10.45 -17.01 -15.10
CA GLY A 484 9.18 -16.49 -15.64
C GLY A 484 9.22 -15.07 -16.17
N LYS A 485 10.40 -14.48 -16.39
CA LYS A 485 10.59 -13.09 -16.86
C LYS A 485 9.80 -12.78 -18.13
N SER A 486 10.03 -13.52 -19.22
CA SER A 486 9.35 -13.30 -20.52
C SER A 486 7.84 -13.57 -20.40
N PHE A 487 7.41 -14.53 -19.59
CA PHE A 487 6.00 -14.80 -19.32
C PHE A 487 5.32 -13.59 -18.63
N SER A 488 5.95 -13.03 -17.61
CA SER A 488 5.43 -11.85 -16.89
C SER A 488 5.30 -10.63 -17.79
N ALA A 489 6.28 -10.40 -18.69
CA ALA A 489 6.19 -9.33 -19.68
C ALA A 489 5.05 -9.57 -20.68
N LYS A 490 4.93 -10.78 -21.20
CA LYS A 490 3.84 -11.16 -22.13
C LYS A 490 2.47 -11.00 -21.48
N ARG A 491 2.34 -11.37 -20.20
CA ARG A 491 1.12 -11.13 -19.42
C ARG A 491 0.81 -9.63 -19.31
N GLU A 492 1.78 -8.79 -18.97
CA GLU A 492 1.56 -7.33 -18.89
C GLU A 492 1.18 -6.76 -20.26
N ILE A 493 1.84 -7.19 -21.34
CA ILE A 493 1.53 -6.79 -22.72
C ILE A 493 0.10 -7.17 -23.10
N THR A 494 -0.30 -8.42 -22.82
CA THR A 494 -1.65 -8.91 -23.11
C THR A 494 -2.70 -8.11 -22.33
N ASN A 495 -2.47 -7.90 -21.03
CA ASN A 495 -3.39 -7.15 -20.19
C ASN A 495 -3.50 -5.69 -20.65
N ALA A 496 -2.40 -5.05 -20.98
CA ALA A 496 -2.39 -3.69 -21.51
C ALA A 496 -3.15 -3.60 -22.85
N PHE A 497 -2.95 -4.57 -23.74
CA PHE A 497 -3.65 -4.63 -25.01
C PHE A 497 -5.17 -4.81 -24.86
N LEU A 498 -5.62 -5.66 -23.93
CA LEU A 498 -7.03 -5.94 -23.70
C LEU A 498 -7.77 -4.83 -22.94
N LEU A 499 -7.09 -4.14 -22.02
CA LEU A 499 -7.68 -3.21 -21.04
C LEU A 499 -7.54 -1.75 -21.41
N THR A 500 -6.50 -1.39 -22.15
CA THR A 500 -6.16 0.01 -22.47
C THR A 500 -6.18 0.26 -23.97
N ASN A 501 -6.06 1.52 -24.37
CA ASN A 501 -5.88 1.91 -25.77
C ASN A 501 -4.40 2.23 -26.10
N ASP A 502 -3.48 1.88 -25.20
CA ASP A 502 -2.06 2.17 -25.36
C ASP A 502 -1.48 1.49 -26.61
N ASP A 503 -0.53 2.14 -27.27
CA ASP A 503 0.30 1.49 -28.27
C ASP A 503 1.39 0.68 -27.58
N ILE A 504 1.78 -0.43 -28.19
CA ILE A 504 2.75 -1.37 -27.64
C ILE A 504 3.83 -1.66 -28.67
N ALA A 505 5.07 -1.37 -28.32
CA ALA A 505 6.26 -1.71 -29.10
C ALA A 505 7.15 -2.68 -28.32
N ILE A 506 7.64 -3.71 -28.98
CA ILE A 506 8.45 -4.78 -28.37
C ILE A 506 9.74 -4.93 -29.17
N VAL A 507 10.88 -4.97 -28.50
CA VAL A 507 12.17 -5.41 -29.07
C VAL A 507 12.41 -6.85 -28.64
N ASP A 508 12.49 -7.75 -29.61
CA ASP A 508 12.60 -9.19 -29.42
C ASP A 508 13.90 -9.75 -30.00
N PRO A 509 14.97 -9.88 -29.21
CA PRO A 509 16.24 -10.43 -29.68
C PRO A 509 16.28 -11.95 -29.76
N GLU A 510 15.29 -12.66 -29.23
CA GLU A 510 15.24 -14.13 -29.17
C GLU A 510 14.08 -14.74 -29.98
N SER A 511 13.22 -13.92 -30.60
CA SER A 511 12.03 -14.34 -31.40
C SER A 511 11.01 -15.13 -30.57
N GLU A 512 10.74 -14.64 -29.33
CA GLU A 512 9.81 -15.30 -28.39
C GLU A 512 8.39 -14.74 -28.44
N TYR A 513 8.18 -13.52 -29.00
CA TYR A 513 6.90 -12.81 -28.93
C TYR A 513 5.99 -13.03 -30.14
N PHE A 514 6.48 -13.72 -31.18
CA PHE A 514 5.72 -13.98 -32.42
C PHE A 514 4.31 -14.57 -32.15
N PRO A 515 4.13 -15.64 -31.34
CA PRO A 515 2.82 -16.24 -31.13
C PRO A 515 1.83 -15.28 -30.50
N LEU A 516 2.26 -14.51 -29.51
CA LEU A 516 1.46 -13.51 -28.83
C LEU A 516 1.00 -12.39 -29.77
N VAL A 517 1.96 -11.81 -30.50
CA VAL A 517 1.71 -10.68 -31.37
C VAL A 517 0.79 -11.07 -32.54
N SER A 518 1.02 -12.23 -33.14
CA SER A 518 0.17 -12.77 -34.21
C SER A 518 -1.25 -13.04 -33.72
N ARG A 519 -1.43 -13.61 -32.52
CA ARG A 519 -2.75 -13.90 -31.96
C ARG A 519 -3.55 -12.64 -31.65
N LEU A 520 -2.87 -11.56 -31.26
CA LEU A 520 -3.49 -10.26 -30.97
C LEU A 520 -3.59 -9.34 -32.21
N GLY A 521 -3.35 -9.87 -33.42
CA GLY A 521 -3.46 -9.10 -34.67
C GLY A 521 -2.41 -8.00 -34.80
N GLY A 522 -1.29 -8.10 -34.08
CA GLY A 522 -0.17 -7.17 -34.16
C GLY A 522 0.74 -7.43 -35.38
N GLN A 523 1.67 -6.52 -35.60
CA GLN A 523 2.66 -6.59 -36.68
C GLN A 523 4.00 -7.10 -36.14
N VAL A 524 4.51 -8.19 -36.71
CA VAL A 524 5.90 -8.64 -36.47
C VAL A 524 6.76 -8.16 -37.61
N VAL A 525 7.76 -7.34 -37.28
CA VAL A 525 8.76 -6.80 -38.22
C VAL A 525 10.06 -7.57 -38.02
N LYS A 526 10.32 -8.52 -38.90
CA LYS A 526 11.56 -9.29 -38.87
C LYS A 526 12.68 -8.52 -39.54
N ILE A 527 13.65 -8.07 -38.77
CA ILE A 527 14.82 -7.37 -39.25
C ILE A 527 15.99 -8.32 -39.38
N SER A 528 16.32 -8.74 -40.60
CA SER A 528 17.43 -9.66 -40.88
C SER A 528 17.99 -9.45 -42.27
N PRO A 529 19.21 -9.87 -42.56
CA PRO A 529 19.79 -9.77 -43.90
C PRO A 529 19.00 -10.56 -44.97
N SER A 530 18.20 -11.55 -44.56
CA SER A 530 17.39 -12.39 -45.46
C SER A 530 15.92 -11.96 -45.51
N SER A 531 15.51 -10.95 -44.73
CA SER A 531 14.13 -10.46 -44.68
C SER A 531 13.87 -9.43 -45.76
N ASN A 532 12.60 -9.38 -46.18
CA ASN A 532 12.07 -8.31 -47.05
C ASN A 532 11.42 -7.16 -46.25
N HIS A 533 11.57 -7.15 -44.92
CA HIS A 533 11.08 -6.08 -44.06
C HIS A 533 12.17 -5.05 -43.84
N TYR A 534 11.88 -3.80 -44.24
CA TYR A 534 12.85 -2.70 -44.15
C TYR A 534 12.32 -1.56 -43.28
N ILE A 535 13.20 -0.99 -42.50
CA ILE A 535 12.96 0.22 -41.71
C ILE A 535 13.99 1.27 -42.12
N ASN A 536 13.54 2.42 -42.58
CA ASN A 536 14.40 3.52 -42.95
C ASN A 536 14.87 4.30 -41.69
N PRO A 537 16.17 4.34 -41.36
CA PRO A 537 16.68 5.11 -40.23
C PRO A 537 16.50 6.64 -40.43
N MET A 538 16.28 7.06 -41.69
CA MET A 538 16.10 8.47 -42.00
C MET A 538 14.65 8.94 -41.85
N ASN A 539 13.69 8.09 -41.49
CA ASN A 539 12.31 8.51 -41.25
C ASN A 539 12.26 9.61 -40.18
N ILE A 540 11.56 10.68 -40.44
CA ILE A 540 11.38 11.82 -39.55
C ILE A 540 9.89 12.07 -39.29
N ASN A 541 9.55 12.35 -38.05
CA ASN A 541 8.23 12.84 -37.68
C ASN A 541 8.25 14.36 -37.62
N LEU A 542 7.39 15.03 -38.41
CA LEU A 542 7.27 16.48 -38.41
C LEU A 542 6.36 17.03 -37.30
N ASN A 543 5.59 16.18 -36.65
CA ASN A 543 4.65 16.55 -35.60
C ASN A 543 5.30 16.53 -34.19
N TYR A 544 6.44 17.15 -34.05
CA TYR A 544 7.03 17.42 -32.72
C TYR A 544 6.32 18.61 -32.05
N SER A 545 6.60 18.84 -30.76
CA SER A 545 6.07 20.01 -30.05
C SER A 545 6.49 21.33 -30.71
N GLU A 546 5.73 22.40 -30.48
CA GLU A 546 6.00 23.74 -31.00
C GLU A 546 7.42 24.29 -30.67
N ASP A 547 8.01 23.75 -29.58
CA ASP A 547 9.32 24.21 -29.08
C ASP A 547 10.54 23.45 -29.67
N ASP A 548 10.35 22.28 -30.29
CA ASP A 548 11.43 21.42 -30.79
C ASP A 548 11.54 21.47 -32.33
N ASN A 549 12.76 21.61 -32.84
CA ASN A 549 13.01 21.49 -34.28
C ASN A 549 13.18 20.01 -34.68
N PRO A 550 12.26 19.41 -35.44
CA PRO A 550 12.32 18.00 -35.83
C PRO A 550 13.62 17.59 -36.51
N LEU A 551 14.15 18.48 -37.36
CA LEU A 551 15.40 18.24 -38.10
C LEU A 551 16.63 18.22 -37.20
N SER A 552 16.67 19.06 -36.15
CA SER A 552 17.74 19.03 -35.16
C SER A 552 17.79 17.73 -34.38
N LEU A 553 16.63 17.25 -33.91
CA LEU A 553 16.52 15.97 -33.19
C LEU A 553 16.89 14.78 -34.08
N LYS A 554 16.53 14.86 -35.37
CA LYS A 554 16.89 13.82 -36.33
C LYS A 554 18.38 13.86 -36.65
N SER A 555 18.99 15.07 -36.73
CA SER A 555 20.42 15.24 -36.90
C SER A 555 21.20 14.63 -35.73
N ASP A 556 20.76 14.85 -34.49
CA ASP A 556 21.36 14.25 -33.29
C ASP A 556 21.29 12.71 -33.32
N PHE A 557 20.16 12.16 -33.74
CA PHE A 557 20.04 10.72 -33.95
C PHE A 557 21.00 10.19 -34.99
N ILE A 558 21.09 10.86 -36.16
CA ILE A 558 22.00 10.45 -37.23
C ILE A 558 23.46 10.59 -36.81
N LEU A 559 23.83 11.63 -36.07
CA LEU A 559 25.15 11.73 -35.44
C LEU A 559 25.47 10.53 -34.57
N SER A 560 24.50 10.10 -33.69
CA SER A 560 24.67 8.92 -32.86
C SER A 560 24.78 7.63 -33.68
N LEU A 561 24.02 7.50 -34.76
CA LEU A 561 24.09 6.38 -35.69
C LEU A 561 25.47 6.33 -36.40
N CYS A 562 25.97 7.45 -36.90
CA CYS A 562 27.28 7.55 -37.53
C CYS A 562 28.41 7.29 -36.51
N GLU A 563 28.28 7.78 -35.29
CA GLU A 563 29.23 7.51 -34.20
C GLU A 563 29.32 6.03 -33.87
N LEU A 564 28.21 5.33 -33.88
CA LEU A 564 28.16 3.87 -33.67
C LEU A 564 28.82 3.09 -34.83
N ILE A 565 28.77 3.62 -36.06
CA ILE A 565 29.33 3.01 -37.27
C ILE A 565 30.82 3.32 -37.40
N VAL A 566 31.21 4.56 -37.21
CA VAL A 566 32.55 5.08 -37.58
C VAL A 566 33.41 5.40 -36.36
N GLY A 567 32.81 5.88 -35.26
CA GLY A 567 33.50 6.59 -34.18
C GLY A 567 34.54 5.81 -33.38
N GLY A 568 34.54 4.47 -33.44
CA GLY A 568 35.46 3.64 -32.68
C GLY A 568 35.42 3.90 -31.16
N LYS A 569 36.58 3.88 -30.48
CA LYS A 569 36.70 4.17 -29.05
C LYS A 569 36.76 5.68 -28.71
N GLU A 570 37.15 6.51 -29.66
CA GLU A 570 37.34 7.95 -29.45
C GLU A 570 36.15 8.81 -29.87
N GLY A 571 35.08 8.16 -30.42
CA GLY A 571 33.92 8.87 -30.95
C GLY A 571 34.20 9.68 -32.22
N LEU A 572 33.18 10.37 -32.71
CA LEU A 572 33.30 11.27 -33.87
C LEU A 572 34.04 12.55 -33.50
N GLN A 573 35.00 12.96 -34.37
CA GLN A 573 35.71 14.23 -34.23
C GLN A 573 34.78 15.43 -34.49
N PRO A 574 35.06 16.62 -33.95
CA PRO A 574 34.23 17.81 -34.15
C PRO A 574 33.98 18.17 -35.62
N VAL A 575 34.99 17.98 -36.48
CA VAL A 575 34.89 18.22 -37.92
C VAL A 575 33.92 17.23 -38.56
N GLU A 576 34.01 15.94 -38.21
CA GLU A 576 33.12 14.91 -38.70
C GLU A 576 31.66 15.17 -38.31
N LYS A 577 31.40 15.57 -37.05
CA LYS A 577 30.05 15.98 -36.58
C LYS A 577 29.48 17.13 -37.39
N THR A 578 30.30 18.14 -37.72
CA THR A 578 29.88 19.28 -38.54
C THR A 578 29.56 18.86 -39.97
N ILE A 579 30.33 17.97 -40.56
CA ILE A 579 30.07 17.43 -41.92
C ILE A 579 28.77 16.64 -41.95
N ILE A 580 28.54 15.76 -40.98
CA ILE A 580 27.32 14.98 -40.89
C ILE A 580 26.10 15.89 -40.77
N ASP A 581 26.08 16.86 -39.86
CA ASP A 581 24.98 17.80 -39.67
C ASP A 581 24.69 18.60 -40.94
N ARG A 582 25.73 19.08 -41.64
CA ARG A 582 25.59 19.77 -42.90
C ARG A 582 24.94 18.89 -43.97
N CYS A 583 25.42 17.65 -44.15
CA CYS A 583 24.88 16.71 -45.13
C CYS A 583 23.44 16.37 -44.80
N VAL A 584 23.13 16.13 -43.54
CA VAL A 584 21.75 15.86 -43.08
C VAL A 584 20.81 16.99 -43.46
N ARG A 585 21.18 18.25 -43.19
CA ARG A 585 20.35 19.41 -43.57
C ARG A 585 20.15 19.50 -45.08
N MET A 586 21.16 19.15 -45.89
CA MET A 586 21.05 19.17 -47.35
C MET A 586 20.07 18.13 -47.87
N ILE A 587 20.14 16.88 -47.42
CA ILE A 587 19.30 15.79 -47.93
C ILE A 587 17.82 15.93 -47.54
N TYR A 588 17.52 16.58 -46.40
CA TYR A 588 16.13 16.79 -45.98
C TYR A 588 15.47 18.01 -46.62
N GLN A 589 16.18 18.89 -47.38
CA GLN A 589 15.60 20.11 -47.96
C GLN A 589 14.34 19.81 -48.77
N ASN A 590 14.42 18.85 -49.69
CA ASN A 590 13.28 18.50 -50.56
C ASN A 590 12.08 17.96 -49.72
N TYR A 591 12.34 17.16 -48.74
CA TYR A 591 11.29 16.62 -47.84
C TYR A 591 10.66 17.71 -46.98
N MET A 592 11.43 18.70 -46.51
CA MET A 592 10.90 19.80 -45.71
C MET A 592 10.02 20.75 -46.54
N ILE A 593 10.27 20.85 -47.86
CA ILE A 593 9.45 21.64 -48.77
C ILE A 593 8.16 20.89 -49.10
N GLU A 594 8.26 19.59 -49.46
CA GLU A 594 7.17 18.74 -49.85
C GLU A 594 7.24 17.38 -49.12
N PRO A 595 6.54 17.21 -47.97
CA PRO A 595 6.68 16.06 -47.09
C PRO A 595 5.94 14.83 -47.58
N ILE A 596 6.31 14.33 -48.76
CA ILE A 596 5.83 13.10 -49.35
C ILE A 596 6.86 11.97 -49.21
N GLN A 597 6.40 10.73 -49.18
CA GLN A 597 7.25 9.56 -48.97
C GLN A 597 8.33 9.38 -50.01
N SER A 598 8.08 9.84 -51.26
CA SER A 598 9.08 9.81 -52.35
C SER A 598 10.30 10.75 -52.08
N ASN A 599 10.11 11.82 -51.32
CA ASN A 599 11.13 12.78 -51.00
C ASN A 599 11.88 12.46 -49.69
N MET A 600 11.42 11.42 -48.94
CA MET A 600 12.06 10.96 -47.74
C MET A 600 13.44 10.39 -48.05
N PRO A 601 14.55 10.96 -47.48
CA PRO A 601 15.86 10.44 -47.73
C PRO A 601 16.06 9.02 -47.20
N ILE A 602 17.02 8.29 -47.78
CA ILE A 602 17.54 7.03 -47.27
C ILE A 602 19.01 7.18 -46.92
N LEU A 603 19.61 6.15 -46.32
CA LEU A 603 21.02 6.18 -45.88
C LEU A 603 21.97 6.41 -47.07
N GLY A 604 21.59 5.94 -48.30
CA GLY A 604 22.31 6.17 -49.53
C GLY A 604 22.42 7.65 -49.88
N ASP A 605 21.37 8.45 -49.69
CA ASP A 605 21.38 9.89 -49.95
C ASP A 605 22.41 10.62 -49.05
N LEU A 606 22.53 10.15 -47.78
CA LEU A 606 23.53 10.67 -46.86
C LEU A 606 24.94 10.31 -47.32
N TYR A 607 25.16 9.08 -47.77
CA TYR A 607 26.44 8.60 -48.31
C TYR A 607 26.85 9.41 -49.53
N ASP A 608 25.93 9.62 -50.49
CA ASP A 608 26.20 10.38 -51.71
C ASP A 608 26.50 11.84 -51.38
N SER A 609 25.74 12.45 -50.48
CA SER A 609 25.99 13.83 -49.98
C SER A 609 27.37 13.98 -49.34
N MET A 610 27.85 12.98 -48.58
CA MET A 610 29.18 12.98 -47.99
C MET A 610 30.28 12.82 -49.05
N ARG A 611 30.07 12.01 -50.08
CA ARG A 611 31.00 11.83 -51.19
C ARG A 611 31.21 13.10 -52.04
N GLU A 612 30.19 13.94 -52.11
CA GLU A 612 30.28 15.22 -52.82
C GLU A 612 31.09 16.29 -52.06
N GLN A 613 31.35 16.09 -50.76
CA GLN A 613 32.15 17.02 -49.97
C GLN A 613 33.63 16.86 -50.33
N LYS A 614 34.37 17.98 -50.21
CA LYS A 614 35.79 18.03 -50.56
C LYS A 614 36.74 17.65 -49.43
N GLU A 615 36.27 17.65 -48.22
CA GLU A 615 37.04 17.37 -47.01
C GLU A 615 37.43 15.90 -46.92
N PRO A 616 38.67 15.56 -46.54
CA PRO A 616 39.15 14.19 -46.44
C PRO A 616 38.36 13.38 -45.34
N GLU A 617 37.92 14.06 -44.30
CA GLU A 617 37.10 13.47 -43.26
C GLU A 617 35.73 13.03 -43.78
N ALA A 618 35.13 13.75 -44.74
CA ALA A 618 33.90 13.39 -45.41
C ALA A 618 34.08 12.12 -46.26
N GLN A 619 35.22 11.96 -46.95
CA GLN A 619 35.52 10.73 -47.70
C GLN A 619 35.77 9.54 -46.78
N HIS A 620 36.39 9.78 -45.64
CA HIS A 620 36.55 8.76 -44.60
C HIS A 620 35.17 8.25 -44.06
N LEU A 621 34.27 9.19 -43.72
CA LEU A 621 32.91 8.88 -43.29
C LEU A 621 32.13 8.12 -44.37
N ALA A 622 32.19 8.57 -45.63
CA ALA A 622 31.55 7.89 -46.75
C ALA A 622 32.06 6.45 -46.92
N THR A 623 33.40 6.27 -46.88
CA THR A 623 34.00 4.95 -47.00
C THR A 623 33.56 3.99 -45.88
N ALA A 624 33.43 4.50 -44.64
CA ALA A 624 32.97 3.71 -43.53
C ALA A 624 31.45 3.33 -43.63
N LEU A 625 30.64 4.22 -44.24
CA LEU A 625 29.21 3.95 -44.50
C LEU A 625 28.98 3.01 -45.69
N GLU A 626 29.95 2.83 -46.60
CA GLU A 626 29.76 2.09 -47.85
C GLU A 626 29.27 0.65 -47.66
N ILE A 627 29.74 -0.04 -46.62
CA ILE A 627 29.28 -1.41 -46.31
C ILE A 627 27.79 -1.47 -45.96
N TYR A 628 27.24 -0.39 -45.42
CA TYR A 628 25.82 -0.28 -45.05
C TYR A 628 24.91 0.26 -46.15
N VAL A 629 25.50 0.78 -47.19
CA VAL A 629 24.77 1.35 -48.34
C VAL A 629 24.86 0.45 -49.59
N ASN A 630 26.06 0.11 -50.02
CA ASN A 630 26.32 -0.69 -51.20
C ASN A 630 26.85 -2.10 -50.90
N GLY A 631 27.19 -2.36 -49.64
CA GLY A 631 27.80 -3.61 -49.21
C GLY A 631 26.81 -4.63 -48.69
N SER A 632 27.35 -5.64 -48.02
CA SER A 632 26.58 -6.82 -47.50
C SER A 632 25.65 -6.49 -46.31
N LEU A 633 25.76 -5.30 -45.71
CA LEU A 633 25.03 -4.87 -44.55
C LEU A 633 23.97 -3.79 -44.88
N ASN A 634 23.46 -3.74 -46.11
CA ASN A 634 22.61 -2.67 -46.67
C ASN A 634 21.14 -2.73 -46.25
N ILE A 635 20.74 -3.55 -45.24
CA ILE A 635 19.35 -3.75 -44.82
C ILE A 635 18.66 -2.47 -44.36
N PHE A 636 19.39 -1.46 -43.92
CA PHE A 636 18.90 -0.16 -43.48
C PHE A 636 18.94 0.92 -44.58
N ASN A 637 19.38 0.58 -45.83
CA ASN A 637 19.39 1.47 -46.96
C ASN A 637 18.17 1.32 -47.88
N HIS A 638 17.00 1.16 -47.25
CA HIS A 638 15.75 0.99 -47.96
C HIS A 638 14.65 1.83 -47.34
N ARG A 639 13.62 2.18 -48.13
CA ARG A 639 12.41 2.82 -47.60
C ARG A 639 11.64 1.86 -46.75
N THR A 640 10.99 2.37 -45.71
CA THR A 640 10.12 1.56 -44.82
C THR A 640 8.96 0.98 -45.64
N ASN A 641 8.81 -0.34 -45.59
CA ASN A 641 7.77 -1.10 -46.32
C ASN A 641 6.88 -1.94 -45.41
N VAL A 642 6.98 -1.74 -44.08
CA VAL A 642 6.19 -2.44 -43.07
C VAL A 642 5.26 -1.49 -42.34
N ASP A 643 4.13 -2.00 -41.84
CA ASP A 643 3.20 -1.21 -41.06
C ASP A 643 3.72 -1.05 -39.59
N ILE A 644 4.50 -0.01 -39.37
CA ILE A 644 4.99 0.36 -38.04
C ILE A 644 3.94 1.15 -37.24
N ARG A 645 2.75 1.42 -37.81
CA ARG A 645 1.66 2.17 -37.15
C ARG A 645 0.64 1.27 -36.48
N ASN A 646 0.78 -0.06 -36.61
CA ASN A 646 -0.07 -0.99 -35.89
C ASN A 646 0.02 -0.72 -34.37
N ARG A 647 -1.10 -0.91 -33.66
CA ARG A 647 -1.16 -0.71 -32.21
C ARG A 647 -0.18 -1.60 -31.43
N LEU A 648 0.10 -2.80 -31.94
CA LEU A 648 1.03 -3.75 -31.35
C LEU A 648 2.09 -4.12 -32.39
N VAL A 649 3.33 -3.67 -32.19
CA VAL A 649 4.45 -3.94 -33.09
C VAL A 649 5.58 -4.64 -32.33
N CYS A 650 6.05 -5.75 -32.92
CA CYS A 650 7.22 -6.50 -32.43
C CYS A 650 8.35 -6.43 -33.46
N TYR A 651 9.50 -5.96 -33.01
CA TYR A 651 10.72 -5.92 -33.82
C TYR A 651 11.56 -7.15 -33.50
N ASP A 652 11.49 -8.19 -34.34
CA ASP A 652 12.32 -9.39 -34.23
C ASP A 652 13.70 -9.12 -34.82
N ILE A 653 14.73 -9.13 -33.97
CA ILE A 653 16.12 -8.86 -34.31
C ILE A 653 17.05 -10.05 -34.06
N LYS A 654 16.50 -11.24 -33.91
CA LYS A 654 17.26 -12.49 -33.59
C LYS A 654 18.34 -12.77 -34.61
N GLU A 655 18.03 -12.65 -35.90
CA GLU A 655 18.94 -12.99 -36.97
C GLU A 655 19.92 -11.86 -37.34
N LEU A 656 19.86 -10.70 -36.67
CA LEU A 656 20.85 -9.64 -36.84
C LEU A 656 22.18 -10.05 -36.25
N GLY A 657 23.25 -10.01 -37.05
CA GLY A 657 24.61 -10.22 -36.57
C GLY A 657 25.02 -9.16 -35.54
N LYS A 658 26.06 -9.43 -34.74
CA LYS A 658 26.47 -8.58 -33.60
C LYS A 658 26.61 -7.09 -33.93
N GLN A 659 27.13 -6.75 -35.10
CA GLN A 659 27.33 -5.36 -35.54
C GLN A 659 25.99 -4.68 -35.87
N LEU A 660 25.14 -5.35 -36.67
CA LEU A 660 23.84 -4.81 -37.05
C LEU A 660 22.86 -4.77 -35.90
N LYS A 661 22.99 -5.65 -34.91
CA LYS A 661 22.07 -5.72 -33.75
C LYS A 661 22.07 -4.40 -32.96
N LYS A 662 23.23 -3.78 -32.73
CA LYS A 662 23.36 -2.49 -32.05
C LYS A 662 22.70 -1.36 -32.85
N ILE A 663 22.99 -1.30 -34.15
CA ILE A 663 22.43 -0.33 -35.09
C ILE A 663 20.90 -0.49 -35.16
N GLY A 664 20.42 -1.74 -35.30
CA GLY A 664 19.00 -2.03 -35.36
C GLY A 664 18.26 -1.62 -34.10
N MET A 665 18.84 -1.87 -32.94
CA MET A 665 18.25 -1.45 -31.66
C MET A 665 18.18 0.09 -31.51
N LEU A 666 19.21 0.81 -31.96
CA LEU A 666 19.19 2.28 -31.96
C LEU A 666 18.11 2.83 -32.92
N ILE A 667 17.97 2.23 -34.11
CA ILE A 667 16.95 2.61 -35.09
C ILE A 667 15.53 2.33 -34.54
N ILE A 668 15.31 1.20 -33.90
CA ILE A 668 14.02 0.88 -33.30
C ILE A 668 13.68 1.88 -32.19
N GLN A 669 14.65 2.26 -31.34
CA GLN A 669 14.43 3.25 -30.29
C GLN A 669 14.01 4.62 -30.87
N ASP A 670 14.62 5.04 -31.97
CA ASP A 670 14.22 6.28 -32.68
C ASP A 670 12.79 6.18 -33.26
N GLN A 671 12.44 5.04 -33.85
CA GLN A 671 11.07 4.81 -34.37
C GLN A 671 10.03 4.84 -33.26
N VAL A 672 10.33 4.21 -32.13
CA VAL A 672 9.43 4.21 -30.95
C VAL A 672 9.33 5.62 -30.35
N TRP A 673 10.43 6.38 -30.33
CA TRP A 673 10.40 7.79 -29.92
C TRP A 673 9.48 8.62 -30.83
N GLY A 674 9.59 8.46 -32.16
CA GLY A 674 8.66 9.08 -33.11
C GLY A 674 7.20 8.75 -32.80
N ARG A 675 6.90 7.48 -32.42
CA ARG A 675 5.56 7.03 -32.05
C ARG A 675 5.07 7.65 -30.75
N VAL A 676 5.92 7.75 -29.73
CA VAL A 676 5.62 8.42 -28.45
C VAL A 676 5.24 9.88 -28.67
N THR A 677 5.95 10.57 -29.56
CA THR A 677 5.66 11.97 -29.87
C THR A 677 4.34 12.16 -30.61
N GLU A 678 4.01 11.26 -31.57
CA GLU A 678 2.70 11.24 -32.23
C GLU A 678 1.56 11.02 -31.23
N ASN A 679 1.70 10.02 -30.37
CA ASN A 679 0.66 9.62 -29.43
C ASN A 679 0.41 10.68 -28.34
N ARG A 680 1.42 11.49 -28.00
CA ARG A 680 1.25 12.62 -27.08
C ARG A 680 0.17 13.59 -27.54
N ALA A 681 0.14 13.92 -28.83
CA ALA A 681 -0.86 14.83 -29.41
C ALA A 681 -2.30 14.32 -29.26
N THR A 682 -2.47 13.01 -29.17
CA THR A 682 -3.77 12.35 -28.99
C THR A 682 -4.04 11.87 -27.55
N HIS A 683 -3.19 12.28 -26.60
CA HIS A 683 -3.27 11.82 -25.18
C HIS A 683 -3.23 10.30 -25.01
N LYS A 684 -2.53 9.60 -25.89
CA LYS A 684 -2.38 8.17 -25.91
C LYS A 684 -1.01 7.77 -25.38
N SER A 685 -0.93 6.79 -24.49
CA SER A 685 0.34 6.28 -23.98
C SER A 685 0.97 5.27 -24.94
N THR A 686 2.30 5.16 -24.90
CA THR A 686 3.05 4.15 -25.64
C THR A 686 3.88 3.31 -24.68
N ARG A 687 3.63 2.01 -24.64
CA ARG A 687 4.41 1.05 -23.87
C ARG A 687 5.53 0.50 -24.72
N PHE A 688 6.74 0.50 -24.18
CA PHE A 688 7.93 0.06 -24.90
C PHE A 688 8.68 -1.01 -24.11
N TYR A 689 8.62 -2.25 -24.58
CA TYR A 689 9.29 -3.40 -23.94
C TYR A 689 10.59 -3.73 -24.66
N ILE A 690 11.68 -3.81 -23.91
CA ILE A 690 13.02 -4.13 -24.42
C ILE A 690 13.46 -5.42 -23.74
N ASP A 691 13.37 -6.53 -24.44
CA ASP A 691 13.91 -7.79 -23.93
C ASP A 691 15.43 -7.83 -24.06
N GLU A 692 16.09 -8.53 -23.12
CA GLU A 692 17.54 -8.56 -22.98
C GLU A 692 18.20 -7.17 -23.04
N MET A 693 17.62 -6.20 -22.31
CA MET A 693 18.05 -4.79 -22.31
C MET A 693 19.55 -4.60 -22.06
N HIS A 694 20.20 -5.53 -21.34
CA HIS A 694 21.65 -5.47 -21.09
C HIS A 694 22.50 -5.43 -22.38
N LEU A 695 21.94 -5.88 -23.51
CA LEU A 695 22.63 -5.82 -24.80
C LEU A 695 22.83 -4.39 -25.30
N LEU A 696 21.90 -3.47 -24.99
CA LEU A 696 21.98 -2.04 -25.29
C LEU A 696 22.97 -1.30 -24.39
N LEU A 697 23.16 -1.81 -23.19
CA LEU A 697 23.90 -1.11 -22.14
C LEU A 697 25.39 -1.43 -22.11
N LYS A 698 25.86 -2.31 -23.02
CA LYS A 698 27.29 -2.70 -23.13
C LYS A 698 28.16 -1.65 -23.80
N GLU A 699 27.57 -0.83 -24.65
CA GLU A 699 28.28 0.23 -25.39
C GLU A 699 27.88 1.59 -24.85
N GLU A 700 28.83 2.49 -24.71
CA GLU A 700 28.62 3.82 -24.11
C GLU A 700 27.60 4.65 -24.89
N GLN A 701 27.66 4.64 -26.23
CA GLN A 701 26.75 5.41 -27.08
C GLN A 701 25.30 4.95 -27.00
N THR A 702 25.05 3.62 -27.09
CA THR A 702 23.69 3.06 -26.98
C THR A 702 23.15 3.18 -25.56
N SER A 703 24.03 3.09 -24.55
CA SER A 703 23.70 3.30 -23.15
C SER A 703 23.24 4.73 -22.90
N ALA A 704 24.01 5.73 -23.32
CA ALA A 704 23.68 7.14 -23.17
C ALA A 704 22.32 7.49 -23.82
N TYR A 705 22.11 7.02 -25.05
CA TYR A 705 20.83 7.22 -25.75
C TYR A 705 19.66 6.54 -25.06
N THR A 706 19.84 5.32 -24.56
CA THR A 706 18.79 4.60 -23.81
C THR A 706 18.45 5.33 -22.51
N VAL A 707 19.43 5.82 -21.77
CA VAL A 707 19.22 6.59 -20.53
C VAL A 707 18.48 7.90 -20.82
N GLU A 708 18.79 8.57 -21.92
CA GLU A 708 18.12 9.79 -22.33
C GLU A 708 16.65 9.53 -22.68
N ILE A 709 16.36 8.50 -23.48
CA ILE A 709 14.99 8.05 -23.77
C ILE A 709 14.24 7.75 -22.48
N TRP A 710 14.87 7.01 -21.55
CA TRP A 710 14.27 6.63 -20.26
C TRP A 710 13.83 7.85 -19.46
N LYS A 711 14.64 8.92 -19.46
CA LYS A 711 14.31 10.19 -18.79
C LYS A 711 13.23 10.98 -19.51
N ARG A 712 13.22 10.97 -20.86
CA ARG A 712 12.28 11.75 -21.68
C ARG A 712 10.91 11.11 -21.78
N PHE A 713 10.82 9.80 -21.92
CA PHE A 713 9.56 9.06 -22.13
C PHE A 713 8.49 9.43 -21.10
N ARG A 714 8.87 9.56 -19.84
CA ARG A 714 7.98 9.97 -18.75
C ARG A 714 7.18 11.25 -19.05
N LYS A 715 7.83 12.25 -19.61
CA LYS A 715 7.19 13.55 -19.92
C LYS A 715 6.25 13.49 -21.12
N TRP A 716 6.37 12.45 -21.93
CA TRP A 716 5.72 12.33 -23.23
C TRP A 716 4.68 11.20 -23.30
N GLY A 717 4.38 10.57 -22.15
CA GLY A 717 3.41 9.46 -22.05
C GLY A 717 3.97 8.12 -22.51
N GLY A 718 5.29 7.99 -22.63
CA GLY A 718 5.98 6.73 -22.86
C GLY A 718 6.17 5.95 -21.56
N ILE A 719 6.03 4.64 -21.62
CA ILE A 719 6.17 3.70 -20.50
C ILE A 719 7.20 2.63 -20.90
N PRO A 720 8.51 2.92 -20.81
CA PRO A 720 9.54 1.95 -21.14
C PRO A 720 9.63 0.86 -20.05
N THR A 721 9.91 -0.36 -20.47
CA THR A 721 10.10 -1.53 -19.61
C THR A 721 11.28 -2.34 -20.12
N GLY A 722 12.34 -2.41 -19.30
CA GLY A 722 13.51 -3.21 -19.59
C GLY A 722 13.46 -4.58 -18.93
N LEU A 723 13.73 -5.63 -19.69
CA LEU A 723 13.86 -6.99 -19.16
C LEU A 723 15.32 -7.40 -19.17
N THR A 724 15.82 -7.97 -18.07
CA THR A 724 17.20 -8.46 -18.02
C THR A 724 17.38 -9.60 -17.05
N GLN A 725 18.34 -10.47 -17.38
CA GLN A 725 18.80 -11.56 -16.52
C GLN A 725 20.04 -11.19 -15.72
N ASN A 726 20.76 -10.16 -16.12
CA ASN A 726 22.07 -9.80 -15.57
C ASN A 726 22.03 -8.40 -14.98
N VAL A 727 21.80 -8.35 -13.67
CA VAL A 727 21.73 -7.09 -12.91
C VAL A 727 23.14 -6.50 -12.71
N LYS A 728 24.17 -7.35 -12.61
CA LYS A 728 25.54 -6.88 -12.41
C LYS A 728 26.04 -6.03 -13.60
N ASP A 729 25.70 -6.43 -14.82
CA ASP A 729 26.03 -5.63 -16.01
C ASP A 729 25.24 -4.32 -16.04
N LEU A 730 23.99 -4.31 -15.55
CA LEU A 730 23.18 -3.10 -15.40
C LEU A 730 23.77 -2.07 -14.44
N LEU A 731 24.40 -2.52 -13.36
CA LEU A 731 24.94 -1.63 -12.32
C LEU A 731 26.43 -1.33 -12.50
N ALA A 732 27.04 -1.80 -13.60
CA ALA A 732 28.46 -1.60 -13.87
C ALA A 732 28.83 -0.14 -14.19
N SER A 733 27.90 0.68 -14.65
CA SER A 733 28.12 2.10 -14.91
C SER A 733 27.18 3.01 -14.14
N ARG A 734 27.65 4.21 -13.78
CA ARG A 734 26.85 5.25 -13.10
C ARG A 734 25.66 5.73 -13.96
N GLU A 735 25.80 5.69 -15.26
CA GLU A 735 24.75 6.10 -16.19
C GLU A 735 23.59 5.13 -16.16
N ILE A 736 23.87 3.83 -16.06
CA ILE A 736 22.87 2.78 -15.98
C ILE A 736 22.18 2.77 -14.61
N ALA A 737 22.86 3.12 -13.53
CA ALA A 737 22.24 3.33 -12.22
C ALA A 737 21.09 4.35 -12.29
N ASN A 738 21.18 5.35 -13.17
CA ASN A 738 20.08 6.30 -13.42
C ASN A 738 18.80 5.64 -13.95
N ILE A 739 18.88 4.50 -14.62
CA ILE A 739 17.70 3.75 -15.09
C ILE A 739 16.92 3.20 -13.90
N PHE A 740 17.62 2.65 -12.89
CA PHE A 740 16.98 2.21 -11.65
C PHE A 740 16.34 3.37 -10.88
N GLU A 741 17.04 4.48 -10.72
CA GLU A 741 16.55 5.68 -10.03
C GLU A 741 15.33 6.33 -10.72
N ASN A 742 15.19 6.13 -12.03
CA ASN A 742 14.07 6.61 -12.83
C ASN A 742 13.02 5.53 -13.15
N SER A 743 12.99 4.45 -12.38
CA SER A 743 12.02 3.36 -12.53
C SER A 743 11.31 3.12 -11.22
N ASP A 744 10.08 3.64 -11.08
CA ASP A 744 9.27 3.42 -9.87
C ASP A 744 8.56 2.06 -9.89
N PHE A 745 8.66 1.31 -10.99
CA PHE A 745 8.11 -0.04 -11.12
C PHE A 745 9.23 -1.06 -11.33
N ILE A 746 9.38 -2.01 -10.40
CA ILE A 746 10.32 -3.12 -10.55
C ILE A 746 9.59 -4.42 -10.22
N TYR A 747 9.58 -5.34 -11.19
CA TYR A 747 9.05 -6.69 -11.02
C TYR A 747 10.23 -7.66 -10.92
N MET A 748 10.53 -8.07 -9.69
CA MET A 748 11.73 -8.83 -9.36
C MET A 748 11.37 -10.29 -9.07
N LEU A 749 11.79 -11.17 -9.94
CA LEU A 749 11.69 -12.62 -9.80
C LEU A 749 12.94 -13.20 -9.12
N ASN A 750 13.09 -14.52 -9.13
CA ASN A 750 14.27 -15.17 -8.55
C ASN A 750 15.59 -14.57 -9.07
N GLN A 751 16.54 -14.33 -8.17
CA GLN A 751 17.82 -13.69 -8.46
C GLN A 751 19.00 -14.60 -8.20
N ALA A 752 20.07 -14.46 -8.99
CA ALA A 752 21.34 -15.16 -8.77
C ALA A 752 22.01 -14.67 -7.46
N GLN A 753 22.79 -15.55 -6.83
CA GLN A 753 23.40 -15.26 -5.52
C GLN A 753 24.28 -14.00 -5.55
N GLY A 754 25.04 -13.76 -6.62
CA GLY A 754 25.89 -12.56 -6.75
C GLY A 754 25.12 -11.27 -6.89
N ASP A 755 23.95 -11.29 -7.53
CA ASP A 755 23.13 -10.12 -7.81
C ASP A 755 22.28 -9.69 -6.61
N ARG A 756 21.91 -10.62 -5.73
CA ARG A 756 21.06 -10.38 -4.56
C ARG A 756 21.61 -9.32 -3.62
N GLN A 757 22.92 -9.40 -3.31
CA GLN A 757 23.55 -8.44 -2.39
C GLN A 757 23.64 -7.05 -3.00
N ILE A 758 23.90 -6.97 -4.30
CA ILE A 758 23.97 -5.70 -5.04
C ILE A 758 22.58 -5.06 -5.07
N LEU A 759 21.55 -5.85 -5.42
CA LEU A 759 20.15 -5.38 -5.43
C LEU A 759 19.65 -4.98 -4.04
N ALA A 760 19.98 -5.77 -3.02
CA ALA A 760 19.60 -5.45 -1.65
C ALA A 760 20.15 -4.09 -1.21
N LYS A 761 21.39 -3.78 -1.56
CA LYS A 761 22.01 -2.49 -1.26
C LYS A 761 21.42 -1.36 -2.10
N GLN A 762 21.23 -1.57 -3.42
CA GLN A 762 20.75 -0.54 -4.35
C GLN A 762 19.29 -0.14 -4.10
N LEU A 763 18.45 -1.11 -3.78
CA LEU A 763 17.01 -0.93 -3.59
C LEU A 763 16.60 -0.90 -2.10
N ASN A 764 17.57 -0.91 -1.21
CA ASN A 764 17.34 -0.92 0.24
C ASN A 764 16.39 -2.04 0.69
N ILE A 765 16.60 -3.26 0.16
CA ILE A 765 15.76 -4.44 0.43
C ILE A 765 16.19 -5.08 1.76
N SER A 766 15.23 -5.35 2.66
CA SER A 766 15.50 -6.06 3.91
C SER A 766 15.86 -7.53 3.67
N PRO A 767 16.59 -8.19 4.60
CA PRO A 767 16.87 -9.63 4.51
C PRO A 767 15.60 -10.48 4.39
N HIS A 768 14.51 -10.03 5.01
CA HIS A 768 13.22 -10.72 4.94
C HIS A 768 12.57 -10.59 3.55
N GLN A 769 12.58 -9.39 2.97
CA GLN A 769 12.14 -9.19 1.58
C GLN A 769 13.00 -10.00 0.61
N LEU A 770 14.32 -10.03 0.82
CA LEU A 770 15.26 -10.75 -0.03
C LEU A 770 14.96 -12.25 -0.11
N SER A 771 14.36 -12.84 0.92
CA SER A 771 13.96 -14.25 0.92
C SER A 771 12.95 -14.58 -0.18
N TYR A 772 12.09 -13.62 -0.57
CA TYR A 772 11.08 -13.79 -1.63
C TYR A 772 11.65 -13.78 -3.06
N VAL A 773 12.93 -13.50 -3.23
CA VAL A 773 13.64 -13.56 -4.52
C VAL A 773 14.82 -14.51 -4.46
N THR A 774 14.86 -15.38 -3.42
CA THR A 774 15.95 -16.31 -3.14
C THR A 774 15.42 -17.73 -3.23
N ASN A 775 15.86 -18.49 -4.26
CA ASN A 775 15.46 -19.88 -4.49
C ASN A 775 13.94 -20.08 -4.57
N THR A 776 13.24 -19.12 -5.14
CA THR A 776 11.79 -19.16 -5.33
C THR A 776 11.43 -19.87 -6.64
N ASN A 777 10.17 -20.32 -6.73
CA ASN A 777 9.64 -20.92 -7.95
C ASN A 777 9.45 -19.88 -9.06
N ALA A 778 9.22 -20.36 -10.29
CA ALA A 778 8.87 -19.47 -11.39
C ALA A 778 7.52 -18.78 -11.10
N GLY A 779 7.47 -17.46 -11.29
CA GLY A 779 6.29 -16.64 -11.02
C GLY A 779 6.17 -16.14 -9.57
N GLU A 780 7.20 -16.31 -8.75
CA GLU A 780 7.26 -15.77 -7.39
C GLU A 780 8.34 -14.71 -7.27
N GLY A 781 8.08 -13.65 -6.46
CA GLY A 781 9.05 -12.57 -6.33
C GLY A 781 8.56 -11.37 -5.53
N LEU A 782 9.15 -10.21 -5.82
CA LEU A 782 8.82 -8.90 -5.24
C LEU A 782 8.38 -7.92 -6.32
N ILE A 783 7.30 -7.21 -6.10
CA ILE A 783 6.88 -6.07 -6.91
C ILE A 783 7.13 -4.77 -6.14
N PHE A 784 7.79 -3.82 -6.80
CA PHE A 784 7.97 -2.45 -6.35
C PHE A 784 7.04 -1.55 -7.16
N TYR A 785 6.26 -0.76 -6.46
CA TYR A 785 5.36 0.23 -7.04
C TYR A 785 5.50 1.54 -6.27
N GLY A 786 6.38 2.41 -6.73
CA GLY A 786 6.84 3.56 -5.95
C GLY A 786 7.47 3.11 -4.63
N ASN A 787 6.90 3.54 -3.52
CA ASN A 787 7.38 3.15 -2.18
C ASN A 787 6.76 1.84 -1.65
N VAL A 788 5.89 1.22 -2.44
CA VAL A 788 5.19 -0.03 -2.06
C VAL A 788 6.02 -1.22 -2.49
N ILE A 789 6.34 -2.13 -1.57
CA ILE A 789 7.07 -3.38 -1.86
C ILE A 789 6.22 -4.55 -1.36
N ILE A 790 5.77 -5.39 -2.29
CA ILE A 790 4.88 -6.52 -1.99
C ILE A 790 5.47 -7.80 -2.54
N PRO A 791 5.55 -8.88 -1.75
CA PRO A 791 5.84 -10.20 -2.28
C PRO A 791 4.64 -10.73 -3.04
N PHE A 792 4.89 -11.31 -4.21
CA PHE A 792 3.82 -11.81 -5.06
C PHE A 792 4.03 -13.29 -5.45
N VAL A 793 2.90 -13.93 -5.77
CA VAL A 793 2.82 -15.25 -6.38
C VAL A 793 1.91 -15.17 -7.60
N ASP A 794 2.42 -15.54 -8.75
CA ASP A 794 1.69 -15.58 -10.02
C ASP A 794 1.74 -16.97 -10.63
N HIS A 795 0.84 -17.85 -10.17
CA HIS A 795 0.61 -19.17 -10.74
C HIS A 795 -0.54 -19.10 -11.74
N PHE A 796 -0.24 -18.68 -12.97
CA PHE A 796 -1.23 -18.56 -14.03
C PHE A 796 -1.80 -19.92 -14.44
N PRO A 797 -3.12 -20.08 -14.63
CA PRO A 797 -3.74 -21.35 -15.01
C PRO A 797 -3.23 -21.83 -16.36
N LYS A 798 -2.74 -23.09 -16.43
CA LYS A 798 -2.13 -23.66 -17.63
C LYS A 798 -3.14 -24.17 -18.67
N ASP A 799 -4.41 -24.28 -18.30
CA ASP A 799 -5.52 -24.78 -19.12
C ASP A 799 -6.23 -23.69 -19.93
N THR A 800 -5.66 -22.48 -20.00
CA THR A 800 -6.23 -21.33 -20.69
C THR A 800 -5.56 -21.07 -22.03
N GLU A 801 -6.30 -20.50 -22.98
CA GLU A 801 -5.74 -20.02 -24.26
C GLU A 801 -4.69 -18.93 -23.99
N LEU A 802 -4.95 -18.04 -23.04
CA LEU A 802 -4.00 -17.02 -22.60
C LEU A 802 -2.65 -17.61 -22.20
N TYR A 803 -2.62 -18.73 -21.44
CA TYR A 803 -1.38 -19.37 -21.07
C TYR A 803 -0.61 -19.88 -22.30
N SER A 804 -1.31 -20.49 -23.27
CA SER A 804 -0.70 -21.04 -24.47
C SER A 804 0.00 -20.00 -25.34
N ILE A 805 -0.55 -18.79 -25.46
CA ILE A 805 0.06 -17.70 -26.24
C ILE A 805 1.18 -16.97 -25.49
N MET A 806 1.23 -17.08 -24.16
CA MET A 806 2.25 -16.44 -23.33
C MET A 806 3.42 -17.34 -22.98
N THR A 807 3.23 -18.67 -22.96
CA THR A 807 4.30 -19.61 -22.58
C THR A 807 5.41 -19.66 -23.61
N THR A 808 6.65 -19.85 -23.14
CA THR A 808 7.83 -20.14 -23.99
C THR A 808 8.32 -21.56 -23.82
N LYS A 809 7.66 -22.35 -22.94
CA LYS A 809 8.07 -23.75 -22.66
C LYS A 809 7.59 -24.68 -23.77
N LEU A 810 8.51 -25.30 -24.47
CA LEU A 810 8.21 -26.25 -25.55
C LEU A 810 7.34 -27.43 -25.08
N GLU A 811 7.50 -27.87 -23.85
CA GLU A 811 6.71 -28.96 -23.24
C GLU A 811 5.23 -28.58 -23.09
N ASP A 812 4.95 -27.34 -22.68
CA ASP A 812 3.60 -26.83 -22.49
C ASP A 812 2.94 -26.57 -23.86
N LEU A 813 3.67 -26.07 -24.86
CA LEU A 813 3.20 -25.89 -26.25
C LEU A 813 2.83 -27.22 -26.90
N ALA A 814 3.66 -28.26 -26.77
CA ALA A 814 3.41 -29.59 -27.33
C ALA A 814 2.19 -30.31 -26.70
N GLN A 815 1.81 -29.95 -25.47
CA GLN A 815 0.59 -30.44 -24.83
C GLN A 815 -0.65 -29.76 -25.36
N TYR A 816 -0.55 -28.48 -25.74
CA TYR A 816 -1.68 -27.71 -26.30
C TYR A 816 -2.00 -28.13 -27.72
N ASP A 817 -0.99 -28.33 -28.58
CA ASP A 817 -1.14 -28.82 -29.96
C ASP A 817 -1.76 -30.23 -30.04
N ARG A 818 -1.69 -31.01 -28.94
CA ARG A 818 -2.35 -32.34 -28.85
C ARG A 818 -3.81 -32.26 -28.40
N LYS A 819 -4.25 -31.08 -27.85
CA LYS A 819 -5.62 -30.87 -27.38
C LYS A 819 -6.51 -30.16 -28.41
N VAL A 820 -5.91 -29.43 -29.37
CA VAL A 820 -6.56 -28.84 -30.55
C VAL A 820 -6.52 -29.86 -31.70
#